data_4b82fd7138d696dba451778a33755bd1
#
_entry.id   4b82fd7138d696dba451778a33755bd1
#
_cell.length_a   1.000
_cell.length_b   1.000
_cell.length_c   1.000
_cell.angle_alpha   90.00
_cell.angle_beta   90.00
_cell.angle_gamma   90.00
#
_symmetry.space_group_name_H-M   'P 1'
#
loop_
_entity.id
_entity.type
_entity.pdbx_description
1 polymer ?
#
loop_
_entity_poly.entity_id
_entity_poly.type
_entity_poly.pdbx_seq_one_letter_code
_entity_poly.pdbx_strand_id
1 'polypeptide(L)'
;MAEQPQSPAPLQFGPFQVNGPAGQLLKNGTPIRLSGQPLQILLTLLAHPGEVVTNEQLRDRIWKEGTFVDFEHGLHAAVNKLRRALGDSAENPRYIETVPRCGYRFIGAVGRQPVPISGGMSNSLQPRAEEELAPATSKRSWRWWVAAAVALPVGTLGVWGVSHLRQSPVDERVLRLQIDPPPGSEFTFGTQAAGISLSPDGKTAAYIATDHGKAALWAQPLDGATARVLDGTEDAGWPFWSPDSRSIAFFAHGKLQRVFLTGGAPQTICDVGQARGGSWGNDGRILFGGWNSGLFEVAASGGPASPLTSLDASRGEVFHYWPQILPGGRFLYFVRSTKRENTGIYTASLVKPRTSVQLLATDTNAIYVPAVKGARDNRKGYLLWLRGGTLVAQDFDAAHLKLSGISHSVADPVARIGVPGQMQVAVSTTGMLLYAPSGPMRQFRWVDRTGKPLGTVGEPAFSAFFRLSPDARRIVVTHGGLVGADLWMLDVGRGVPSRFASRPPLDVDPVWSPDGQAIVFSSDAPPNLFRKNASGASEEQRLTHSPNPQFASDWSRDGRSILYDESTDRGNRQSIWVLPVAAGDAKPKPYLQTTLNESNGRFSPDSRRVAFQSDESGRYEIYIDTFPEPRGKVRISPAGGVMPQWSANGRELFYVSLDSMLMSVGLRQGAGSVEPSAPRALFPLLVIDTDVSPYDIARDGQRFLVLETAAAQPLTVIVNWPALLNKAADSP
;
A
#
# COMPACT_ATOMS: atom_id res chain seq x y z
N MET A 1 -52.48 -19.54 50.04
CA MET A 1 -52.07 -20.23 48.81
C MET A 1 -52.05 -19.19 47.72
N ALA A 2 -50.87 -18.70 47.36
CA ALA A 2 -50.70 -17.70 46.34
C ALA A 2 -50.43 -18.43 45.00
N GLU A 3 -51.25 -18.19 44.01
CA GLU A 3 -51.09 -18.65 42.63
C GLU A 3 -49.77 -18.14 42.03
N GLN A 4 -48.91 -19.05 41.58
CA GLN A 4 -47.74 -18.72 40.81
C GLN A 4 -48.17 -18.33 39.37
N PRO A 5 -47.65 -17.26 38.77
CA PRO A 5 -48.00 -16.88 37.41
C PRO A 5 -47.37 -17.89 36.43
N GLN A 6 -48.21 -18.48 35.60
CA GLN A 6 -47.82 -19.39 34.52
C GLN A 6 -46.92 -18.66 33.54
N SER A 7 -45.72 -19.18 33.26
CA SER A 7 -44.82 -18.68 32.21
C SER A 7 -45.51 -18.70 30.84
N PRO A 8 -45.46 -17.64 30.06
CA PRO A 8 -46.09 -17.58 28.72
C PRO A 8 -45.46 -18.64 27.79
N ALA A 9 -46.31 -19.32 27.04
CA ALA A 9 -45.95 -20.37 26.10
C ALA A 9 -44.97 -19.81 25.01
N PRO A 10 -44.01 -20.60 24.56
CA PRO A 10 -43.05 -20.16 23.54
C PRO A 10 -43.75 -19.84 22.20
N LEU A 11 -43.35 -18.74 21.56
CA LEU A 11 -43.84 -18.33 20.24
C LEU A 11 -43.08 -19.09 19.15
N GLN A 12 -43.82 -19.58 18.13
CA GLN A 12 -43.24 -20.30 17.00
C GLN A 12 -43.58 -19.58 15.67
N PHE A 13 -42.58 -19.44 14.79
CA PHE A 13 -42.76 -18.96 13.42
C PHE A 13 -41.77 -19.65 12.49
N GLY A 14 -42.27 -20.23 11.41
CA GLY A 14 -41.47 -21.06 10.52
C GLY A 14 -40.65 -22.13 11.32
N PRO A 15 -39.34 -22.26 11.09
CA PRO A 15 -38.48 -23.21 11.81
C PRO A 15 -38.02 -22.69 13.18
N PHE A 16 -38.46 -21.48 13.62
CA PHE A 16 -37.96 -20.81 14.81
C PHE A 16 -38.93 -20.92 15.99
N GLN A 17 -38.36 -21.07 17.18
CA GLN A 17 -39.04 -20.98 18.47
C GLN A 17 -38.37 -19.93 19.34
N VAL A 18 -39.17 -19.03 19.94
CA VAL A 18 -38.68 -17.96 20.81
C VAL A 18 -39.23 -18.17 22.21
N ASN A 19 -38.35 -18.33 23.17
CA ASN A 19 -38.72 -18.29 24.59
C ASN A 19 -38.36 -16.92 25.14
N GLY A 20 -39.37 -16.06 25.25
CA GLY A 20 -39.20 -14.66 25.69
C GLY A 20 -38.60 -14.53 27.10
N PRO A 21 -39.12 -15.24 28.12
CA PRO A 21 -38.56 -15.22 29.48
C PRO A 21 -37.13 -15.76 29.59
N ALA A 22 -36.79 -16.79 28.81
CA ALA A 22 -35.46 -17.38 28.79
C ALA A 22 -34.48 -16.62 27.86
N GLY A 23 -34.92 -15.66 27.05
CA GLY A 23 -34.07 -14.90 26.12
C GLY A 23 -33.41 -15.76 25.04
N GLN A 24 -34.08 -16.87 24.62
CA GLN A 24 -33.49 -17.84 23.68
C GLN A 24 -34.27 -17.93 22.38
N LEU A 25 -33.54 -17.96 21.27
CA LEU A 25 -34.05 -18.28 19.95
C LEU A 25 -33.52 -19.64 19.53
N LEU A 26 -34.40 -20.55 19.11
CA LEU A 26 -34.05 -21.87 18.61
C LEU A 26 -34.48 -21.97 17.14
N LYS A 27 -33.72 -22.71 16.33
CA LYS A 27 -34.06 -23.08 14.97
C LYS A 27 -34.05 -24.62 14.88
N ASN A 28 -35.20 -25.23 14.59
CA ASN A 28 -35.35 -26.68 14.61
C ASN A 28 -34.79 -27.33 15.89
N GLY A 29 -35.06 -26.72 17.06
CA GLY A 29 -34.57 -27.20 18.36
C GLY A 29 -33.13 -26.83 18.70
N THR A 30 -32.35 -26.29 17.78
CA THR A 30 -30.95 -25.91 18.01
C THR A 30 -30.85 -24.42 18.43
N PRO A 31 -30.15 -24.07 19.54
CA PRO A 31 -30.08 -22.68 19.97
C PRO A 31 -29.23 -21.82 19.02
N ILE A 32 -29.79 -20.64 18.68
CA ILE A 32 -29.10 -19.58 17.93
C ILE A 32 -28.64 -18.52 18.92
N ARG A 33 -27.38 -18.12 18.84
CA ARG A 33 -26.84 -17.01 19.66
C ARG A 33 -27.39 -15.66 19.17
N LEU A 34 -28.50 -15.24 19.72
CA LEU A 34 -29.08 -13.91 19.50
C LEU A 34 -29.35 -13.29 20.89
N SER A 35 -28.66 -12.19 21.22
CA SER A 35 -28.76 -11.53 22.53
C SER A 35 -28.77 -10.02 22.37
N GLY A 36 -29.17 -9.29 23.41
CA GLY A 36 -29.19 -7.83 23.43
C GLY A 36 -30.29 -7.21 22.55
N GLN A 37 -29.99 -6.06 21.96
CA GLN A 37 -30.92 -5.29 21.14
C GLN A 37 -31.62 -6.04 20.01
N PRO A 38 -30.93 -6.89 19.18
CA PRO A 38 -31.58 -7.67 18.14
C PRO A 38 -32.68 -8.62 18.67
N LEU A 39 -32.48 -9.24 19.83
CA LEU A 39 -33.49 -10.09 20.44
C LEU A 39 -34.67 -9.28 20.95
N GLN A 40 -34.43 -8.12 21.54
CA GLN A 40 -35.48 -7.22 22.02
C GLN A 40 -36.36 -6.68 20.86
N ILE A 41 -35.71 -6.35 19.70
CA ILE A 41 -36.44 -5.99 18.48
C ILE A 41 -37.33 -7.15 18.04
N LEU A 42 -36.82 -8.38 17.97
CA LEU A 42 -37.60 -9.55 17.60
C LEU A 42 -38.81 -9.76 18.50
N LEU A 43 -38.63 -9.66 19.84
CA LEU A 43 -39.71 -9.81 20.81
C LEU A 43 -40.76 -8.71 20.68
N THR A 44 -40.35 -7.48 20.39
CA THR A 44 -41.25 -6.36 20.16
C THR A 44 -42.07 -6.52 18.89
N LEU A 45 -41.46 -6.96 17.79
CA LEU A 45 -42.11 -7.26 16.53
C LEU A 45 -43.07 -8.44 16.64
N LEU A 46 -42.73 -9.50 17.39
CA LEU A 46 -43.57 -10.66 17.63
C LEU A 46 -44.75 -10.37 18.58
N ALA A 47 -44.69 -9.30 19.36
CA ALA A 47 -45.82 -8.84 20.15
C ALA A 47 -46.89 -8.15 19.31
N HIS A 48 -46.53 -7.67 18.11
CA HIS A 48 -47.41 -6.94 17.17
C HIS A 48 -47.29 -7.54 15.75
N PRO A 49 -47.63 -8.82 15.54
CA PRO A 49 -47.45 -9.48 14.24
C PRO A 49 -48.40 -8.88 13.19
N GLY A 50 -47.87 -8.51 12.04
CA GLY A 50 -48.61 -7.88 10.94
C GLY A 50 -48.76 -6.36 11.07
N GLU A 51 -48.44 -5.77 12.23
CA GLU A 51 -48.51 -4.31 12.45
C GLU A 51 -47.15 -3.64 12.23
N VAL A 52 -47.14 -2.36 11.87
CA VAL A 52 -45.91 -1.58 11.75
C VAL A 52 -45.52 -1.08 13.13
N VAL A 53 -44.35 -1.52 13.61
CA VAL A 53 -43.72 -0.96 14.81
C VAL A 53 -42.82 0.19 14.38
N THR A 54 -43.10 1.41 14.85
CA THR A 54 -42.37 2.60 14.41
C THR A 54 -40.95 2.67 14.99
N ASN A 55 -40.11 3.45 14.33
CA ASN A 55 -38.74 3.67 14.81
C ASN A 55 -38.73 4.30 16.21
N GLU A 56 -39.71 5.18 16.53
CA GLU A 56 -39.87 5.78 17.85
C GLU A 56 -40.22 4.74 18.91
N GLN A 57 -41.18 3.86 18.62
CA GLN A 57 -41.58 2.78 19.53
C GLN A 57 -40.45 1.82 19.84
N LEU A 58 -39.61 1.53 18.83
CA LEU A 58 -38.40 0.70 19.01
C LEU A 58 -37.34 1.42 19.84
N ARG A 59 -37.19 2.74 19.62
CA ARG A 59 -36.27 3.56 20.40
C ARG A 59 -36.67 3.57 21.89
N ASP A 60 -37.89 3.93 22.21
CA ASP A 60 -38.34 4.11 23.58
C ASP A 60 -38.32 2.79 24.38
N ARG A 61 -38.47 1.64 23.70
CA ARG A 61 -38.48 0.34 24.35
C ARG A 61 -37.09 -0.27 24.53
N ILE A 62 -36.12 0.04 23.66
CA ILE A 62 -34.83 -0.61 23.59
C ILE A 62 -33.67 0.27 24.09
N TRP A 63 -33.77 1.59 23.90
CA TRP A 63 -32.78 2.57 24.34
C TRP A 63 -33.37 3.45 25.44
N LYS A 64 -33.03 3.19 26.70
CA LYS A 64 -33.43 4.04 27.84
C LYS A 64 -32.69 5.38 27.80
N GLU A 65 -33.35 6.45 28.29
CA GLU A 65 -32.82 7.81 28.32
C GLU A 65 -31.40 7.89 28.92
N GLY A 66 -30.44 8.52 28.16
CA GLY A 66 -29.10 8.85 28.65
C GLY A 66 -27.92 8.40 27.78
N THR A 67 -28.12 7.71 26.67
CA THR A 67 -26.99 7.30 25.81
C THR A 67 -27.01 8.11 24.51
N PHE A 68 -26.04 9.03 24.35
CA PHE A 68 -25.73 9.70 23.09
C PHE A 68 -25.14 8.70 22.13
N VAL A 69 -25.97 7.98 21.38
CA VAL A 69 -25.53 7.12 20.26
C VAL A 69 -26.48 7.45 19.10
N ASP A 70 -25.90 7.51 17.89
CA ASP A 70 -26.66 7.68 16.66
C ASP A 70 -27.69 6.53 16.53
N PHE A 71 -28.91 6.81 16.93
CA PHE A 71 -30.02 5.85 17.06
C PHE A 71 -30.33 5.15 15.73
N GLU A 72 -30.34 5.89 14.61
CA GLU A 72 -30.72 5.32 13.31
C GLU A 72 -29.72 4.27 12.83
N HIS A 73 -28.42 4.53 12.98
CA HIS A 73 -27.38 3.56 12.66
C HIS A 73 -27.41 2.33 13.59
N GLY A 74 -27.64 2.55 14.88
CA GLY A 74 -27.78 1.48 15.87
C GLY A 74 -28.96 0.55 15.60
N LEU A 75 -30.11 1.10 15.26
CA LEU A 75 -31.35 0.36 14.95
C LEU A 75 -31.17 -0.47 13.65
N HIS A 76 -30.62 0.15 12.59
CA HIS A 76 -30.36 -0.55 11.34
C HIS A 76 -29.35 -1.70 11.51
N ALA A 77 -28.28 -1.50 12.27
CA ALA A 77 -27.31 -2.55 12.58
C ALA A 77 -27.93 -3.72 13.36
N ALA A 78 -28.78 -3.41 14.35
CA ALA A 78 -29.47 -4.43 15.16
C ALA A 78 -30.49 -5.24 14.33
N VAL A 79 -31.26 -4.59 13.45
CA VAL A 79 -32.18 -5.27 12.53
C VAL A 79 -31.45 -6.13 11.51
N ASN A 80 -30.31 -5.67 10.97
CA ASN A 80 -29.49 -6.45 10.06
C ASN A 80 -28.89 -7.69 10.75
N LYS A 81 -28.46 -7.57 12.01
CA LYS A 81 -28.00 -8.71 12.82
C LYS A 81 -29.12 -9.70 13.08
N LEU A 82 -30.33 -9.22 13.33
CA LEU A 82 -31.52 -10.05 13.51
C LEU A 82 -31.87 -10.78 12.21
N ARG A 83 -31.91 -10.10 11.07
CA ARG A 83 -32.15 -10.73 9.75
C ARG A 83 -31.14 -11.82 9.45
N ARG A 84 -29.86 -11.59 9.69
CA ARG A 84 -28.83 -12.64 9.51
C ARG A 84 -29.10 -13.89 10.36
N ALA A 85 -29.53 -13.71 11.59
CA ALA A 85 -29.84 -14.83 12.48
C ALA A 85 -31.06 -15.63 12.02
N LEU A 86 -32.04 -14.95 11.40
CA LEU A 86 -33.26 -15.57 10.84
C LEU A 86 -33.07 -16.10 9.42
N GLY A 87 -31.94 -15.79 8.75
CA GLY A 87 -31.78 -16.09 7.33
C GLY A 87 -32.73 -15.27 6.44
N ASP A 88 -33.01 -14.02 6.85
CA ASP A 88 -33.93 -13.10 6.18
C ASP A 88 -33.16 -11.99 5.43
N SER A 89 -33.79 -11.37 4.44
CA SER A 89 -33.21 -10.30 3.61
C SER A 89 -34.10 -9.07 3.60
N ALA A 90 -33.50 -7.89 3.49
CA ALA A 90 -34.23 -6.63 3.34
C ALA A 90 -34.92 -6.49 1.98
N GLU A 91 -34.36 -7.13 0.95
CA GLU A 91 -34.84 -7.06 -0.45
C GLU A 91 -35.97 -8.05 -0.75
N ASN A 92 -35.98 -9.18 -0.02
CA ASN A 92 -37.04 -10.18 -0.13
C ASN A 92 -37.37 -10.72 1.27
N PRO A 93 -38.09 -9.93 2.08
CA PRO A 93 -38.35 -10.24 3.48
C PRO A 93 -39.29 -11.43 3.63
N ARG A 94 -38.89 -12.40 4.46
CA ARG A 94 -39.73 -13.54 4.88
C ARG A 94 -40.36 -13.34 6.24
N TYR A 95 -39.68 -12.60 7.11
CA TYR A 95 -40.08 -12.40 8.49
C TYR A 95 -40.13 -10.92 8.87
N ILE A 96 -39.20 -10.07 8.39
CA ILE A 96 -39.09 -8.67 8.80
C ILE A 96 -39.08 -7.78 7.55
N GLU A 97 -40.20 -7.10 7.33
CA GLU A 97 -40.35 -6.10 6.28
C GLU A 97 -39.90 -4.73 6.79
N THR A 98 -39.17 -3.97 5.97
CA THR A 98 -38.90 -2.54 6.21
C THR A 98 -40.01 -1.70 5.60
N VAL A 99 -40.67 -0.89 6.41
CA VAL A 99 -41.64 0.10 5.94
C VAL A 99 -40.91 1.46 5.85
N PRO A 100 -40.63 1.97 4.63
CA PRO A 100 -39.80 3.17 4.46
C PRO A 100 -40.31 4.36 5.27
N ARG A 101 -39.38 5.02 5.97
CA ARG A 101 -39.64 6.20 6.84
C ARG A 101 -40.56 5.96 8.06
N CYS A 102 -41.11 4.77 8.24
CA CYS A 102 -42.04 4.46 9.34
C CYS A 102 -41.42 3.52 10.38
N GLY A 103 -40.87 2.38 9.97
CA GLY A 103 -40.37 1.37 10.90
C GLY A 103 -40.27 -0.03 10.30
N TYR A 104 -40.62 -1.04 11.11
CA TYR A 104 -40.51 -2.45 10.72
C TYR A 104 -41.79 -3.22 11.02
N ARG A 105 -42.09 -4.25 10.24
CA ARG A 105 -43.25 -5.13 10.37
C ARG A 105 -42.83 -6.58 10.40
N PHE A 106 -43.42 -7.39 11.29
CA PHE A 106 -43.27 -8.84 11.27
C PHE A 106 -44.31 -9.47 10.35
N ILE A 107 -43.91 -10.13 9.27
CA ILE A 107 -44.80 -10.67 8.23
C ILE A 107 -44.91 -12.20 8.27
N GLY A 108 -44.12 -12.90 9.14
CA GLY A 108 -44.21 -14.34 9.30
C GLY A 108 -45.45 -14.80 10.06
N ALA A 109 -46.03 -15.97 9.74
CA ALA A 109 -47.14 -16.54 10.51
C ALA A 109 -46.65 -16.97 11.91
N VAL A 110 -47.24 -16.46 12.97
CA VAL A 110 -46.92 -16.75 14.37
C VAL A 110 -47.96 -17.68 14.95
N GLY A 111 -47.54 -18.84 15.47
CA GLY A 111 -48.35 -19.83 16.16
C GLY A 111 -48.00 -19.93 17.66
N ARG A 112 -48.99 -20.25 18.51
CA ARG A 112 -48.80 -20.65 19.90
C ARG A 112 -49.11 -22.13 20.02
N GLN A 113 -48.16 -22.96 20.44
CA GLN A 113 -48.45 -24.35 20.76
C GLN A 113 -49.08 -24.48 22.15
N PRO A 114 -50.17 -25.29 22.31
CA PRO A 114 -50.64 -25.66 23.64
C PRO A 114 -49.66 -26.57 24.30
N VAL A 115 -49.39 -26.38 25.59
CA VAL A 115 -48.51 -27.23 26.41
C VAL A 115 -49.17 -28.60 26.58
N PRO A 116 -48.49 -29.73 26.27
CA PRO A 116 -49.01 -31.06 26.65
C PRO A 116 -48.84 -31.23 28.18
N ILE A 117 -49.95 -31.48 28.85
CA ILE A 117 -49.98 -31.87 30.25
C ILE A 117 -49.50 -33.35 30.35
N SER A 118 -48.41 -33.58 31.04
CA SER A 118 -47.94 -34.91 31.42
C SER A 118 -48.85 -35.51 32.47
N GLY A 119 -49.35 -36.69 32.25
CA GLY A 119 -49.98 -37.46 33.30
C GLY A 119 -50.58 -38.78 32.83
N GLY A 120 -49.99 -39.91 33.21
CA GLY A 120 -50.70 -41.14 33.50
C GLY A 120 -50.63 -42.29 32.54
N MET A 121 -49.86 -43.27 32.97
CA MET A 121 -49.80 -44.68 32.55
C MET A 121 -51.17 -45.32 32.30
N SER A 122 -51.33 -46.18 31.29
CA SER A 122 -51.64 -47.60 31.50
C SER A 122 -51.91 -48.32 30.18
N ASN A 123 -51.17 -49.34 29.99
CA ASN A 123 -51.45 -50.71 29.52
C ASN A 123 -52.66 -51.06 28.63
N SER A 124 -52.36 -51.77 27.63
CA SER A 124 -52.73 -53.14 27.30
C SER A 124 -53.36 -53.41 25.95
N LEU A 125 -52.78 -54.40 25.34
CA LEU A 125 -53.33 -55.49 24.50
C LEU A 125 -53.61 -55.27 23.02
N GLN A 126 -52.82 -56.00 22.27
CA GLN A 126 -53.10 -56.59 20.94
C GLN A 126 -54.34 -57.52 20.98
N PRO A 127 -54.96 -57.93 19.85
CA PRO A 127 -54.45 -58.99 18.98
C PRO A 127 -54.66 -58.71 17.47
N ARG A 128 -53.74 -59.09 16.64
CA ARG A 128 -53.55 -60.24 15.73
C ARG A 128 -54.79 -60.87 15.05
N ALA A 129 -54.79 -60.87 13.70
CA ALA A 129 -55.21 -61.90 12.73
C ALA A 129 -54.78 -61.41 11.36
N GLU A 130 -53.91 -61.97 10.70
CA GLU A 130 -53.82 -63.17 9.82
C GLU A 130 -54.84 -63.21 8.72
N GLU A 131 -54.24 -63.32 7.52
CA GLU A 131 -54.48 -64.17 6.34
C GLU A 131 -55.24 -63.44 5.21
N GLU A 132 -54.99 -63.56 3.91
CA GLU A 132 -54.45 -64.69 3.12
C GLU A 132 -54.02 -64.23 1.71
N LEU A 133 -53.33 -65.08 1.03
CA LEU A 133 -52.62 -65.03 -0.22
C LEU A 133 -53.47 -64.96 -1.50
N ALA A 134 -52.90 -64.25 -2.51
CA ALA A 134 -52.69 -64.63 -3.94
C ALA A 134 -53.86 -64.55 -4.92
N PRO A 135 -53.53 -64.67 -6.26
CA PRO A 135 -52.72 -63.77 -7.08
C PRO A 135 -53.49 -63.34 -8.35
N ALA A 136 -53.15 -62.27 -8.98
CA ALA A 136 -53.54 -62.09 -10.37
C ALA A 136 -52.78 -61.04 -11.17
N THR A 137 -52.03 -61.53 -12.07
CA THR A 137 -51.80 -61.06 -13.47
C THR A 137 -51.54 -59.61 -13.77
N SER A 138 -50.29 -59.39 -14.14
CA SER A 138 -49.74 -58.24 -14.82
C SER A 138 -50.55 -57.81 -16.06
N LYS A 139 -50.93 -56.55 -16.08
CA LYS A 139 -50.97 -55.78 -17.32
C LYS A 139 -50.02 -54.59 -17.17
N ARG A 140 -48.79 -54.76 -17.66
CA ARG A 140 -47.73 -53.81 -17.81
C ARG A 140 -48.24 -52.62 -18.59
N SER A 141 -48.66 -51.57 -17.94
CA SER A 141 -49.18 -50.39 -18.59
C SER A 141 -47.99 -49.54 -19.08
N TRP A 142 -47.82 -49.54 -20.41
CA TRP A 142 -46.95 -48.62 -21.19
C TRP A 142 -47.10 -47.18 -20.76
N ARG A 143 -48.20 -46.80 -20.18
CA ARG A 143 -48.47 -45.40 -19.69
C ARG A 143 -47.44 -44.84 -18.68
N TRP A 144 -46.81 -45.72 -17.90
CA TRP A 144 -45.77 -45.28 -16.94
C TRP A 144 -44.45 -44.92 -17.61
N TRP A 145 -44.07 -45.54 -18.70
CA TRP A 145 -42.88 -45.23 -19.46
C TRP A 145 -43.01 -43.91 -20.24
N VAL A 146 -44.20 -43.57 -20.72
CA VAL A 146 -44.46 -42.28 -21.35
C VAL A 146 -44.47 -41.16 -20.31
N ALA A 147 -45.00 -41.39 -19.10
CA ALA A 147 -44.95 -40.43 -18.03
C ALA A 147 -43.50 -40.19 -17.52
N ALA A 148 -42.64 -41.23 -17.45
CA ALA A 148 -41.25 -41.10 -17.10
C ALA A 148 -40.41 -40.39 -18.19
N ALA A 149 -40.72 -40.66 -19.47
CA ALA A 149 -40.03 -40.03 -20.60
C ALA A 149 -40.33 -38.52 -20.76
N VAL A 150 -41.47 -38.06 -20.24
CA VAL A 150 -41.83 -36.62 -20.23
C VAL A 150 -41.41 -35.93 -18.94
N ALA A 151 -41.44 -36.64 -17.79
CA ALA A 151 -41.05 -36.06 -16.49
C ALA A 151 -39.55 -35.81 -16.37
N LEU A 152 -38.69 -36.63 -17.00
CA LEU A 152 -37.24 -36.46 -16.97
C LEU A 152 -36.76 -35.15 -17.68
N PRO A 153 -37.15 -34.85 -18.92
CA PRO A 153 -36.76 -33.61 -19.57
C PRO A 153 -37.40 -32.36 -18.94
N VAL A 154 -38.63 -32.46 -18.41
CA VAL A 154 -39.27 -31.34 -17.67
C VAL A 154 -38.59 -31.11 -16.34
N GLY A 155 -38.20 -32.16 -15.63
CA GLY A 155 -37.41 -32.08 -14.39
C GLY A 155 -36.02 -31.47 -14.63
N THR A 156 -35.33 -31.92 -15.70
CA THR A 156 -33.99 -31.36 -16.04
C THR A 156 -34.05 -29.92 -16.54
N LEU A 157 -35.09 -29.57 -17.33
CA LEU A 157 -35.36 -28.18 -17.74
C LEU A 157 -35.77 -27.32 -16.54
N GLY A 158 -36.52 -27.84 -15.57
CA GLY A 158 -36.88 -27.17 -14.34
C GLY A 158 -35.64 -26.92 -13.44
N VAL A 159 -34.79 -27.93 -13.28
CA VAL A 159 -33.52 -27.78 -12.52
C VAL A 159 -32.56 -26.87 -13.28
N TRP A 160 -32.46 -26.93 -14.59
CA TRP A 160 -31.66 -26.05 -15.42
C TRP A 160 -32.20 -24.60 -15.36
N GLY A 161 -33.51 -24.42 -15.50
CA GLY A 161 -34.16 -23.11 -15.35
C GLY A 161 -34.01 -22.52 -13.96
N VAL A 162 -34.18 -23.33 -12.90
CA VAL A 162 -33.95 -22.87 -11.50
C VAL A 162 -32.47 -22.61 -11.23
N SER A 163 -31.54 -23.35 -11.80
CA SER A 163 -30.11 -23.09 -11.69
C SER A 163 -29.71 -21.82 -12.46
N HIS A 164 -30.32 -21.56 -13.63
CA HIS A 164 -30.11 -20.30 -14.37
C HIS A 164 -30.76 -19.09 -13.70
N LEU A 165 -31.95 -19.25 -13.09
CA LEU A 165 -32.65 -18.21 -12.37
C LEU A 165 -32.01 -17.94 -10.97
N ARG A 166 -31.21 -18.88 -10.45
CA ARG A 166 -30.43 -18.71 -9.20
C ARG A 166 -29.04 -18.12 -9.41
N GLN A 167 -28.58 -17.97 -10.64
CA GLN A 167 -27.44 -17.13 -10.92
C GLN A 167 -27.94 -15.69 -10.77
N SER A 168 -27.75 -15.13 -9.55
CA SER A 168 -27.89 -13.70 -9.36
C SER A 168 -27.04 -13.01 -10.43
N PRO A 169 -27.58 -12.06 -11.20
CA PRO A 169 -26.79 -11.33 -12.17
C PRO A 169 -25.58 -10.78 -11.41
N VAL A 170 -24.38 -11.11 -11.88
CA VAL A 170 -23.15 -10.51 -11.38
C VAL A 170 -23.37 -9.01 -11.52
N ASP A 171 -23.32 -8.28 -10.43
CA ASP A 171 -23.49 -6.82 -10.47
C ASP A 171 -22.40 -6.25 -11.38
N GLU A 172 -22.78 -5.88 -12.60
CA GLU A 172 -21.87 -5.34 -13.62
C GLU A 172 -21.44 -3.91 -13.30
N ARG A 173 -21.91 -3.36 -12.19
CA ARG A 173 -21.57 -2.01 -11.77
C ARG A 173 -20.13 -1.96 -11.29
N VAL A 174 -19.38 -1.02 -11.85
CA VAL A 174 -18.07 -0.65 -11.38
C VAL A 174 -18.22 0.56 -10.48
N LEU A 175 -17.79 0.43 -9.22
CA LEU A 175 -17.78 1.56 -8.28
C LEU A 175 -16.35 2.04 -8.09
N ARG A 176 -16.17 3.36 -8.03
CA ARG A 176 -14.90 4.00 -7.66
C ARG A 176 -15.09 4.73 -6.35
N LEU A 177 -14.31 4.36 -5.35
CA LEU A 177 -14.31 4.92 -4.01
C LEU A 177 -12.94 5.51 -3.71
N GLN A 178 -12.88 6.46 -2.80
CA GLN A 178 -11.62 7.04 -2.33
C GLN A 178 -11.37 6.64 -0.88
N ILE A 179 -10.11 6.45 -0.54
CA ILE A 179 -9.62 6.28 0.81
C ILE A 179 -8.70 7.47 1.09
N ASP A 180 -9.14 8.34 1.98
CA ASP A 180 -8.31 9.42 2.49
C ASP A 180 -7.30 8.87 3.52
N PRO A 181 -6.13 9.49 3.66
CA PRO A 181 -5.24 9.14 4.77
C PRO A 181 -5.91 9.46 6.11
N PRO A 182 -5.54 8.77 7.19
CA PRO A 182 -6.03 9.08 8.53
C PRO A 182 -5.80 10.56 8.87
N PRO A 183 -6.69 11.20 9.67
CA PRO A 183 -6.55 12.60 10.03
C PRO A 183 -5.17 12.93 10.62
N GLY A 184 -4.51 13.96 10.09
CA GLY A 184 -3.16 14.37 10.52
C GLY A 184 -2.01 13.55 9.94
N SER A 185 -2.30 12.54 9.12
CA SER A 185 -1.30 11.70 8.48
C SER A 185 -1.28 11.87 6.96
N GLU A 186 -0.25 11.31 6.32
CA GLU A 186 -0.14 11.20 4.86
C GLU A 186 0.30 9.80 4.43
N PHE A 187 -0.14 9.35 3.25
CA PHE A 187 0.37 8.09 2.69
C PHE A 187 1.85 8.21 2.38
N THR A 188 2.61 7.20 2.78
CA THR A 188 4.06 7.18 2.62
C THR A 188 4.46 6.38 1.40
N PHE A 189 5.20 7.01 0.49
CA PHE A 189 5.70 6.42 -0.74
C PHE A 189 7.22 6.65 -0.89
N GLY A 190 7.97 6.48 0.20
CA GLY A 190 9.42 6.61 0.22
C GLY A 190 10.16 5.39 -0.35
N THR A 191 11.48 5.45 -0.31
CA THR A 191 12.35 4.35 -0.78
C THR A 191 12.48 3.22 0.24
N GLN A 192 12.31 3.52 1.53
CA GLN A 192 12.45 2.58 2.63
C GLN A 192 11.09 2.14 3.19
N ALA A 193 10.22 3.10 3.48
CA ALA A 193 8.87 2.86 3.96
C ALA A 193 7.88 3.22 2.85
N ALA A 194 7.21 2.25 2.29
CA ALA A 194 6.23 2.46 1.22
C ALA A 194 5.34 1.23 1.01
N GLY A 195 4.26 1.43 0.30
CA GLY A 195 3.46 0.35 -0.23
C GLY A 195 2.01 0.38 0.22
N ILE A 196 1.18 -0.11 -0.68
CA ILE A 196 -0.22 -0.40 -0.46
C ILE A 196 -0.47 -1.88 -0.73
N SER A 197 -1.38 -2.47 -0.02
CA SER A 197 -1.72 -3.87 -0.15
C SER A 197 -3.21 -4.08 0.12
N LEU A 198 -3.82 -5.05 -0.53
CA LEU A 198 -5.23 -5.38 -0.36
C LEU A 198 -5.35 -6.84 0.06
N SER A 199 -6.17 -7.11 1.08
CA SER A 199 -6.37 -8.47 1.54
C SER A 199 -6.93 -9.37 0.42
N PRO A 200 -6.53 -10.64 0.33
CA PRO A 200 -7.04 -11.57 -0.68
C PRO A 200 -8.57 -11.63 -0.75
N ASP A 201 -9.26 -11.52 0.38
CA ASP A 201 -10.73 -11.49 0.46
C ASP A 201 -11.34 -10.12 0.08
N GLY A 202 -10.52 -9.09 -0.18
CA GLY A 202 -10.94 -7.76 -0.59
C GLY A 202 -11.59 -6.91 0.51
N LYS A 203 -11.46 -7.28 1.78
CA LYS A 203 -12.16 -6.59 2.87
C LYS A 203 -11.35 -5.52 3.59
N THR A 204 -10.02 -5.59 3.47
CA THR A 204 -9.12 -4.68 4.20
C THR A 204 -8.02 -4.18 3.30
N ALA A 205 -7.85 -2.86 3.22
CA ALA A 205 -6.67 -2.22 2.69
C ALA A 205 -5.60 -2.10 3.77
N ALA A 206 -4.34 -2.34 3.41
CA ALA A 206 -3.19 -2.04 4.26
C ALA A 206 -2.26 -1.10 3.52
N TYR A 207 -1.74 -0.10 4.21
CA TYR A 207 -0.88 0.91 3.63
C TYR A 207 0.07 1.49 4.68
N ILE A 208 1.15 2.09 4.20
CA ILE A 208 2.05 2.86 5.07
C ILE A 208 1.57 4.30 5.09
N ALA A 209 1.41 4.86 6.29
CA ALA A 209 1.14 6.28 6.47
C ALA A 209 2.03 6.85 7.57
N THR A 210 2.45 8.10 7.36
CA THR A 210 3.27 8.88 8.31
C THR A 210 2.36 9.77 9.13
N ASP A 211 2.41 9.60 10.43
CA ASP A 211 1.76 10.45 11.43
C ASP A 211 2.84 11.08 12.32
N HIS A 212 2.86 12.43 12.44
CA HIS A 212 3.85 13.17 13.21
C HIS A 212 5.31 12.73 12.93
N GLY A 213 5.65 12.49 11.66
CA GLY A 213 6.99 12.08 11.24
C GLY A 213 7.33 10.60 11.48
N LYS A 214 6.41 9.78 11.95
CA LYS A 214 6.58 8.34 12.15
C LYS A 214 5.78 7.56 11.12
N ALA A 215 6.47 6.83 10.25
CA ALA A 215 5.85 5.94 9.30
C ALA A 215 5.48 4.62 9.98
N ALA A 216 4.24 4.15 9.80
CA ALA A 216 3.78 2.88 10.34
C ALA A 216 2.78 2.20 9.39
N LEU A 217 2.52 0.93 9.62
CA LEU A 217 1.54 0.14 8.88
C LEU A 217 0.14 0.39 9.44
N TRP A 218 -0.78 0.77 8.57
CA TRP A 218 -2.20 0.97 8.87
C TRP A 218 -3.05 -0.08 8.20
N ALA A 219 -4.12 -0.46 8.84
CA ALA A 219 -5.15 -1.34 8.29
C ALA A 219 -6.50 -0.63 8.30
N GLN A 220 -7.15 -0.60 7.13
CA GLN A 220 -8.47 0.01 6.94
C GLN A 220 -9.46 -1.02 6.42
N PRO A 221 -10.46 -1.42 7.21
CA PRO A 221 -11.60 -2.18 6.72
C PRO A 221 -12.38 -1.37 5.67
N LEU A 222 -12.78 -2.04 4.58
CA LEU A 222 -13.49 -1.39 3.46
C LEU A 222 -15.03 -1.44 3.62
N ASP A 223 -15.52 -1.89 4.76
CA ASP A 223 -16.95 -1.91 5.13
C ASP A 223 -17.38 -0.68 5.93
N GLY A 224 -16.58 0.37 5.97
CA GLY A 224 -16.87 1.65 6.60
C GLY A 224 -16.29 1.84 8.01
N ALA A 225 -15.54 0.88 8.54
CA ALA A 225 -14.81 1.07 9.80
C ALA A 225 -13.60 2.01 9.61
N THR A 226 -13.21 2.70 10.69
CA THR A 226 -12.05 3.61 10.68
C THR A 226 -10.73 2.87 10.51
N ALA A 227 -9.78 3.52 9.85
CA ALA A 227 -8.40 3.05 9.78
C ALA A 227 -7.77 2.98 11.19
N ARG A 228 -6.89 2.01 11.39
CA ARG A 228 -6.11 1.89 12.62
C ARG A 228 -4.66 1.59 12.33
N VAL A 229 -3.77 2.16 13.11
CA VAL A 229 -2.36 1.79 13.12
C VAL A 229 -2.20 0.38 13.72
N LEU A 230 -1.24 -0.37 13.21
CA LEU A 230 -0.84 -1.65 13.78
C LEU A 230 0.40 -1.41 14.64
N ASP A 231 0.27 -1.56 15.95
CA ASP A 231 1.33 -1.25 16.93
C ASP A 231 2.61 -2.05 16.66
N GLY A 232 3.78 -1.42 16.87
CA GLY A 232 5.10 -2.01 16.70
C GLY A 232 5.51 -2.19 15.22
N THR A 233 4.85 -1.50 14.31
CA THR A 233 5.14 -1.54 12.86
C THR A 233 5.81 -0.27 12.36
N GLU A 234 6.51 0.45 13.23
CA GLU A 234 7.29 1.62 12.86
C GLU A 234 8.33 1.27 11.79
N ASP A 235 8.53 2.15 10.83
CA ASP A 235 9.41 1.97 9.66
C ASP A 235 9.07 0.76 8.78
N ALA A 236 7.84 0.25 8.89
CA ALA A 236 7.35 -0.82 8.03
C ALA A 236 7.37 -0.41 6.56
N GLY A 237 7.74 -1.35 5.68
CA GLY A 237 7.68 -1.17 4.24
C GLY A 237 7.21 -2.44 3.52
N TRP A 238 6.65 -2.26 2.32
CA TRP A 238 6.30 -3.31 1.36
C TRP A 238 5.37 -4.38 1.95
N PRO A 239 4.21 -4.00 2.52
CA PRO A 239 3.29 -4.94 3.15
C PRO A 239 2.69 -5.91 2.13
N PHE A 240 2.55 -7.18 2.52
CA PHE A 240 1.85 -8.21 1.75
C PHE A 240 1.10 -9.17 2.67
N TRP A 241 -0.01 -9.70 2.20
CA TRP A 241 -0.94 -10.48 3.01
C TRP A 241 -0.62 -11.97 3.04
N SER A 242 -0.96 -12.60 4.16
CA SER A 242 -1.14 -14.05 4.20
C SER A 242 -2.35 -14.47 3.35
N PRO A 243 -2.33 -15.68 2.75
CA PRO A 243 -3.43 -16.14 1.89
C PRO A 243 -4.80 -16.19 2.57
N ASP A 244 -4.85 -16.35 3.89
CA ASP A 244 -6.07 -16.39 4.71
C ASP A 244 -6.59 -15.01 5.13
N SER A 245 -5.96 -13.92 4.69
CA SER A 245 -6.31 -12.53 5.02
C SER A 245 -6.23 -12.19 6.52
N ARG A 246 -5.48 -12.96 7.34
CA ARG A 246 -5.41 -12.75 8.80
C ARG A 246 -4.14 -12.07 9.27
N SER A 247 -3.09 -12.09 8.46
CA SER A 247 -1.78 -11.53 8.80
C SER A 247 -1.23 -10.70 7.66
N ILE A 248 -0.41 -9.71 8.02
CA ILE A 248 0.35 -8.90 7.09
C ILE A 248 1.82 -9.12 7.39
N ALA A 249 2.60 -9.49 6.36
CA ALA A 249 4.04 -9.49 6.44
C ALA A 249 4.58 -8.17 5.90
N PHE A 250 5.70 -7.70 6.45
CA PHE A 250 6.33 -6.43 6.11
C PHE A 250 7.83 -6.47 6.46
N PHE A 251 8.58 -5.52 5.93
CA PHE A 251 10.00 -5.36 6.23
C PHE A 251 10.20 -4.15 7.14
N ALA A 252 10.95 -4.31 8.20
CA ALA A 252 11.37 -3.24 9.10
C ALA A 252 12.68 -3.62 9.80
N HIS A 253 13.58 -2.64 10.02
CA HIS A 253 14.83 -2.83 10.79
C HIS A 253 15.69 -4.03 10.35
N GLY A 254 15.78 -4.27 9.03
CA GLY A 254 16.56 -5.39 8.47
C GLY A 254 15.92 -6.77 8.68
N LYS A 255 14.64 -6.83 9.02
CA LYS A 255 13.89 -8.06 9.30
C LYS A 255 12.65 -8.17 8.43
N LEU A 256 12.30 -9.39 8.04
CA LEU A 256 10.96 -9.75 7.61
C LEU A 256 10.14 -10.10 8.85
N GLN A 257 9.05 -9.40 9.05
CA GLN A 257 8.16 -9.55 10.20
C GLN A 257 6.73 -9.82 9.74
N ARG A 258 5.89 -10.32 10.63
CA ARG A 258 4.44 -10.42 10.44
C ARG A 258 3.69 -9.86 11.63
N VAL A 259 2.54 -9.27 11.38
CA VAL A 259 1.58 -8.82 12.39
C VAL A 259 0.20 -9.39 12.09
N PHE A 260 -0.55 -9.79 13.12
CA PHE A 260 -1.93 -10.23 12.94
C PHE A 260 -2.87 -9.03 12.79
N LEU A 261 -3.87 -9.18 11.92
CA LEU A 261 -4.88 -8.13 11.75
C LEU A 261 -5.66 -7.86 13.06
N THR A 262 -5.74 -8.79 13.97
CA THR A 262 -6.33 -8.61 15.30
C THR A 262 -5.47 -7.77 16.24
N GLY A 263 -4.24 -7.44 15.87
CA GLY A 263 -3.24 -6.76 16.71
C GLY A 263 -2.28 -7.71 17.40
N GLY A 264 -1.42 -7.16 18.23
CA GLY A 264 -0.34 -7.84 18.94
C GLY A 264 1.04 -7.46 18.42
N ALA A 265 2.10 -7.75 19.16
CA ALA A 265 3.46 -7.42 18.76
C ALA A 265 3.87 -8.17 17.48
N PRO A 266 4.56 -7.49 16.54
CA PRO A 266 5.09 -8.15 15.35
C PRO A 266 6.03 -9.32 15.70
N GLN A 267 5.93 -10.37 14.89
CA GLN A 267 6.77 -11.57 15.03
C GLN A 267 7.80 -11.58 13.91
N THR A 268 9.08 -11.70 14.26
CA THR A 268 10.16 -11.86 13.29
C THR A 268 10.07 -13.22 12.60
N ILE A 269 10.11 -13.24 11.27
CA ILE A 269 10.18 -14.44 10.44
C ILE A 269 11.66 -14.76 10.15
N CYS A 270 12.44 -13.80 9.67
CA CYS A 270 13.88 -13.94 9.43
C CYS A 270 14.58 -12.57 9.33
N ASP A 271 15.91 -12.59 9.42
CA ASP A 271 16.75 -11.43 9.09
C ASP A 271 16.94 -11.35 7.56
N VAL A 272 16.87 -10.14 6.99
CA VAL A 272 16.84 -9.97 5.52
C VAL A 272 17.76 -8.84 5.00
N GLY A 273 18.30 -7.99 5.85
CA GLY A 273 18.93 -6.75 5.41
C GLY A 273 17.90 -5.83 4.73
N GLN A 274 18.28 -5.23 3.60
CA GLN A 274 17.33 -4.49 2.77
C GLN A 274 16.60 -5.43 1.81
N ALA A 275 15.28 -5.42 1.81
CA ALA A 275 14.44 -6.27 0.98
C ALA A 275 13.32 -5.48 0.29
N ARG A 276 12.78 -6.03 -0.79
CA ARG A 276 11.76 -5.39 -1.63
C ARG A 276 10.71 -6.38 -2.10
N GLY A 277 9.45 -6.10 -1.71
CA GLY A 277 8.29 -6.88 -2.12
C GLY A 277 8.31 -8.32 -1.64
N GLY A 278 7.16 -8.89 -1.41
CA GLY A 278 7.02 -10.27 -0.99
C GLY A 278 5.71 -10.91 -1.49
N SER A 279 5.69 -12.22 -1.49
CA SER A 279 4.52 -13.02 -1.82
C SER A 279 4.43 -14.22 -0.89
N TRP A 280 3.28 -14.43 -0.30
CA TRP A 280 3.01 -15.50 0.65
C TRP A 280 2.11 -16.57 0.00
N GLY A 281 2.64 -17.77 -0.16
CA GLY A 281 1.94 -18.92 -0.76
C GLY A 281 1.05 -19.66 0.21
N ASN A 282 0.06 -20.39 -0.33
CA ASN A 282 -0.84 -21.25 0.44
C ASN A 282 -0.10 -22.43 1.13
N ASP A 283 1.08 -22.77 0.65
CA ASP A 283 1.97 -23.80 1.20
C ASP A 283 2.81 -23.31 2.40
N GLY A 284 2.62 -22.06 2.82
CA GLY A 284 3.37 -21.43 3.89
C GLY A 284 4.76 -20.94 3.49
N ARG A 285 5.07 -20.91 2.19
CA ARG A 285 6.32 -20.36 1.65
C ARG A 285 6.17 -18.87 1.42
N ILE A 286 7.21 -18.09 1.75
CA ILE A 286 7.31 -16.66 1.43
C ILE A 286 8.47 -16.45 0.48
N LEU A 287 8.24 -15.72 -0.61
CA LEU A 287 9.26 -15.26 -1.54
C LEU A 287 9.44 -13.76 -1.37
N PHE A 288 10.69 -13.27 -1.46
CA PHE A 288 10.98 -11.84 -1.42
C PHE A 288 12.25 -11.48 -2.20
N GLY A 289 12.40 -10.20 -2.60
CA GLY A 289 13.60 -9.69 -3.27
C GLY A 289 14.59 -9.11 -2.27
N GLY A 290 15.88 -9.45 -2.39
CA GLY A 290 16.96 -8.81 -1.63
C GLY A 290 17.56 -7.61 -2.39
N TRP A 291 18.18 -6.67 -1.69
CA TRP A 291 18.80 -5.48 -2.30
C TRP A 291 19.91 -5.88 -3.29
N ASN A 292 19.82 -5.41 -4.53
CA ASN A 292 20.77 -5.69 -5.61
C ASN A 292 21.15 -7.19 -5.73
N SER A 293 20.19 -8.07 -5.57
CA SER A 293 20.37 -9.52 -5.58
C SER A 293 19.21 -10.24 -6.26
N GLY A 294 19.29 -11.58 -6.32
CA GLY A 294 18.18 -12.44 -6.69
C GLY A 294 17.09 -12.50 -5.61
N LEU A 295 16.11 -13.35 -5.85
CA LEU A 295 15.04 -13.64 -4.88
C LEU A 295 15.52 -14.62 -3.81
N PHE A 296 14.87 -14.54 -2.68
CA PHE A 296 15.00 -15.45 -1.53
C PHE A 296 13.66 -16.13 -1.21
N GLU A 297 13.76 -17.26 -0.52
CA GLU A 297 12.60 -17.94 0.05
C GLU A 297 12.80 -18.23 1.55
N VAL A 298 11.70 -18.25 2.30
CA VAL A 298 11.66 -18.61 3.72
C VAL A 298 10.31 -19.24 4.07
N ALA A 299 10.28 -20.09 5.07
CA ALA A 299 9.02 -20.59 5.62
C ALA A 299 8.32 -19.51 6.44
N ALA A 300 7.00 -19.38 6.35
CA ALA A 300 6.22 -18.43 7.16
C ALA A 300 6.27 -18.72 8.68
N SER A 301 6.65 -19.94 9.06
CA SER A 301 6.92 -20.31 10.45
C SER A 301 8.24 -19.76 11.00
N GLY A 302 9.06 -19.15 10.13
CA GLY A 302 10.38 -18.64 10.48
C GLY A 302 11.52 -19.59 10.11
N GLY A 303 12.73 -19.07 10.20
CA GLY A 303 13.97 -19.79 9.90
C GLY A 303 14.91 -19.00 8.98
N PRO A 304 16.05 -19.57 8.57
CA PRO A 304 16.98 -18.89 7.68
C PRO A 304 16.39 -18.75 6.28
N ALA A 305 16.52 -17.55 5.70
CA ALA A 305 16.20 -17.34 4.29
C ALA A 305 17.24 -18.01 3.38
N SER A 306 16.78 -18.64 2.31
CA SER A 306 17.65 -19.28 1.31
C SER A 306 17.52 -18.60 -0.06
N PRO A 307 18.62 -18.47 -0.84
CA PRO A 307 18.59 -17.93 -2.18
C PRO A 307 17.73 -18.80 -3.13
N LEU A 308 16.78 -18.17 -3.82
CA LEU A 308 15.90 -18.83 -4.79
C LEU A 308 16.38 -18.63 -6.23
N THR A 309 16.76 -17.40 -6.60
CA THR A 309 17.29 -17.06 -7.92
C THR A 309 18.65 -16.38 -7.79
N SER A 310 19.44 -16.37 -8.88
CA SER A 310 20.73 -15.67 -8.97
C SER A 310 20.73 -14.74 -10.18
N LEU A 311 21.43 -13.61 -10.07
CA LEU A 311 21.58 -12.64 -11.17
C LEU A 311 22.45 -13.24 -12.29
N ASP A 312 22.06 -13.01 -13.54
CA ASP A 312 22.83 -13.34 -14.72
C ASP A 312 23.62 -12.11 -15.21
N ALA A 313 24.91 -12.09 -14.92
CA ALA A 313 25.80 -11.01 -15.33
C ALA A 313 25.90 -10.86 -16.86
N SER A 314 25.77 -11.95 -17.63
CA SER A 314 25.82 -11.91 -19.09
C SER A 314 24.63 -11.15 -19.68
N ARG A 315 23.49 -11.18 -19.00
CA ARG A 315 22.27 -10.44 -19.31
C ARG A 315 22.24 -9.04 -18.68
N GLY A 316 23.25 -8.68 -17.90
CA GLY A 316 23.36 -7.41 -17.21
C GLY A 316 22.31 -7.24 -16.09
N GLU A 317 21.87 -8.33 -15.46
CA GLU A 317 20.86 -8.29 -14.41
C GLU A 317 21.40 -7.59 -13.16
N VAL A 318 20.59 -6.69 -12.59
CA VAL A 318 20.94 -5.85 -11.42
C VAL A 318 20.21 -6.33 -10.17
N PHE A 319 18.94 -6.64 -10.30
CA PHE A 319 18.13 -7.17 -9.19
C PHE A 319 16.88 -7.91 -9.70
N HIS A 320 16.36 -8.80 -8.80
CA HIS A 320 15.09 -9.47 -8.94
C HIS A 320 14.17 -9.03 -7.81
N TYR A 321 13.01 -8.39 -8.14
CA TYR A 321 12.07 -7.85 -7.15
C TYR A 321 10.63 -8.28 -7.44
N TRP A 322 9.74 -8.00 -6.51
CA TRP A 322 8.30 -8.12 -6.65
C TRP A 322 7.86 -9.53 -7.07
N PRO A 323 8.29 -10.59 -6.35
CA PRO A 323 7.84 -11.93 -6.66
C PRO A 323 6.34 -12.08 -6.42
N GLN A 324 5.68 -12.92 -7.23
CA GLN A 324 4.34 -13.38 -6.98
C GLN A 324 4.22 -14.86 -7.29
N ILE A 325 3.79 -15.64 -6.31
CA ILE A 325 3.55 -17.08 -6.46
C ILE A 325 2.31 -17.28 -7.33
N LEU A 326 2.43 -18.15 -8.35
CA LEU A 326 1.39 -18.54 -9.27
C LEU A 326 0.88 -19.94 -8.96
N PRO A 327 -0.33 -20.30 -9.43
CA PRO A 327 -0.79 -21.69 -9.38
C PRO A 327 0.19 -22.66 -10.06
N GLY A 328 0.24 -23.88 -9.58
CA GLY A 328 1.07 -24.94 -10.19
C GLY A 328 2.57 -24.88 -9.86
N GLY A 329 2.95 -24.25 -8.72
CA GLY A 329 4.34 -24.23 -8.27
C GLY A 329 5.27 -23.37 -9.13
N ARG A 330 4.74 -22.31 -9.71
CA ARG A 330 5.46 -21.30 -10.49
C ARG A 330 5.43 -19.96 -9.79
N PHE A 331 6.28 -19.02 -10.22
CA PHE A 331 6.25 -17.65 -9.76
C PHE A 331 6.65 -16.69 -10.89
N LEU A 332 6.16 -15.48 -10.83
CA LEU A 332 6.61 -14.36 -11.64
C LEU A 332 7.41 -13.38 -10.77
N TYR A 333 8.26 -12.59 -11.41
CA TYR A 333 9.06 -11.55 -10.75
C TYR A 333 9.56 -10.53 -11.77
N PHE A 334 9.91 -9.36 -11.28
CA PHE A 334 10.50 -8.30 -12.10
C PHE A 334 12.03 -8.41 -12.08
N VAL A 335 12.63 -8.34 -13.27
CA VAL A 335 14.08 -8.28 -13.47
C VAL A 335 14.43 -6.88 -13.96
N ARG A 336 15.37 -6.23 -13.30
CA ARG A 336 16.04 -5.03 -13.80
C ARG A 336 17.37 -5.43 -14.39
N SER A 337 17.63 -4.94 -15.59
CA SER A 337 18.92 -5.13 -16.29
C SER A 337 19.46 -3.79 -16.77
N THR A 338 20.80 -3.69 -16.89
CA THR A 338 21.47 -2.61 -17.61
C THR A 338 21.18 -2.65 -19.11
N LYS A 339 20.80 -3.82 -19.64
CA LYS A 339 20.35 -4.03 -21.02
C LYS A 339 18.82 -3.95 -21.04
N ARG A 340 18.29 -2.95 -21.74
CA ARG A 340 16.84 -2.66 -21.76
C ARG A 340 16.00 -3.87 -22.20
N GLU A 341 16.48 -4.60 -23.18
CA GLU A 341 15.83 -5.80 -23.73
C GLU A 341 15.66 -6.92 -22.71
N ASN A 342 16.52 -6.96 -21.68
CA ASN A 342 16.46 -7.95 -20.59
C ASN A 342 15.68 -7.44 -19.36
N THR A 343 15.17 -6.19 -19.37
CA THR A 343 14.32 -5.68 -18.30
C THR A 343 12.87 -6.09 -18.53
N GLY A 344 12.22 -6.65 -17.50
CA GLY A 344 10.80 -7.04 -17.63
C GLY A 344 10.35 -8.07 -16.60
N ILE A 345 9.22 -8.69 -16.91
CA ILE A 345 8.64 -9.75 -16.09
C ILE A 345 9.15 -11.09 -16.56
N TYR A 346 9.67 -11.84 -15.61
CA TYR A 346 10.14 -13.19 -15.79
C TYR A 346 9.32 -14.17 -14.99
N THR A 347 9.34 -15.42 -15.43
CA THR A 347 8.70 -16.52 -14.72
C THR A 347 9.65 -17.69 -14.58
N ALA A 348 9.55 -18.40 -13.47
CA ALA A 348 10.30 -19.61 -13.18
C ALA A 348 9.45 -20.60 -12.38
N SER A 349 9.96 -21.83 -12.25
CA SER A 349 9.35 -22.87 -11.42
C SER A 349 10.01 -22.91 -10.04
N LEU A 350 9.23 -23.13 -8.98
CA LEU A 350 9.76 -23.36 -7.63
C LEU A 350 10.62 -24.63 -7.52
N VAL A 351 10.45 -25.58 -8.45
CA VAL A 351 11.26 -26.82 -8.51
C VAL A 351 12.56 -26.61 -9.27
N LYS A 352 12.57 -25.72 -10.28
CA LYS A 352 13.73 -25.38 -11.10
C LYS A 352 13.87 -23.86 -11.22
N PRO A 353 14.20 -23.16 -10.15
CA PRO A 353 14.16 -21.69 -10.12
C PRO A 353 15.24 -21.02 -11.01
N ARG A 354 16.30 -21.75 -11.37
CA ARG A 354 17.38 -21.23 -12.23
C ARG A 354 17.02 -21.16 -13.72
N THR A 355 15.91 -21.78 -14.14
CA THR A 355 15.43 -21.70 -15.52
C THR A 355 14.31 -20.67 -15.59
N SER A 356 14.63 -19.46 -16.04
CA SER A 356 13.69 -18.36 -16.17
C SER A 356 13.40 -18.02 -17.62
N VAL A 357 12.18 -17.59 -17.90
CA VAL A 357 11.73 -17.14 -19.21
C VAL A 357 11.14 -15.74 -19.07
N GLN A 358 11.54 -14.83 -19.96
CA GLN A 358 10.92 -13.50 -20.04
C GLN A 358 9.51 -13.63 -20.59
N LEU A 359 8.53 -13.19 -19.81
CA LEU A 359 7.11 -13.19 -20.18
C LEU A 359 6.69 -11.90 -20.90
N LEU A 360 7.21 -10.76 -20.41
CA LEU A 360 6.83 -9.44 -20.87
C LEU A 360 7.98 -8.45 -20.68
N ALA A 361 8.32 -7.70 -21.75
CA ALA A 361 9.23 -6.55 -21.63
C ALA A 361 8.43 -5.35 -21.08
N THR A 362 8.80 -4.87 -19.91
CA THR A 362 8.20 -3.73 -19.21
C THR A 362 9.18 -3.17 -18.19
N ASP A 363 8.98 -1.94 -17.78
CA ASP A 363 9.77 -1.26 -16.76
C ASP A 363 9.10 -1.25 -15.37
N THR A 364 8.00 -1.98 -15.20
CA THR A 364 7.29 -2.15 -13.93
C THR A 364 7.05 -3.62 -13.60
N ASN A 365 6.76 -3.91 -12.33
CA ASN A 365 6.25 -5.22 -11.93
C ASN A 365 4.89 -5.49 -12.58
N ALA A 366 4.45 -6.74 -12.54
CA ALA A 366 3.11 -7.14 -12.93
C ALA A 366 2.43 -7.90 -11.79
N ILE A 367 1.09 -7.87 -11.78
CA ILE A 367 0.25 -8.58 -10.82
C ILE A 367 -0.62 -9.55 -11.58
N TYR A 368 -0.51 -10.83 -11.23
CA TYR A 368 -1.47 -11.85 -11.67
C TYR A 368 -2.69 -11.87 -10.77
N VAL A 369 -3.85 -11.88 -11.39
CA VAL A 369 -5.14 -12.02 -10.72
C VAL A 369 -5.84 -13.26 -11.28
N PRO A 370 -6.21 -14.24 -10.45
CA PRO A 370 -6.98 -15.38 -10.91
C PRO A 370 -8.35 -14.94 -11.42
N ALA A 371 -8.97 -15.75 -12.27
CA ALA A 371 -10.33 -15.48 -12.74
C ALA A 371 -11.30 -15.35 -11.55
N VAL A 372 -12.05 -14.26 -11.51
CA VAL A 372 -13.10 -14.06 -10.50
C VAL A 372 -14.24 -15.00 -10.80
N LYS A 373 -14.82 -15.66 -9.79
CA LYS A 373 -15.99 -16.54 -9.96
C LYS A 373 -17.12 -15.77 -10.63
N GLY A 374 -17.56 -16.23 -11.80
CA GLY A 374 -18.60 -15.58 -12.60
C GLY A 374 -18.10 -14.87 -13.87
N ALA A 375 -16.80 -14.83 -14.13
CA ALA A 375 -16.27 -14.40 -15.42
C ALA A 375 -16.68 -15.35 -16.55
N ARG A 376 -16.87 -14.82 -17.77
CA ARG A 376 -17.31 -15.59 -18.96
C ARG A 376 -16.41 -16.79 -19.31
N ASP A 377 -15.12 -16.73 -18.93
CA ASP A 377 -14.18 -17.85 -19.05
C ASP A 377 -13.49 -18.12 -17.71
N ASN A 378 -13.92 -19.18 -17.02
CA ASN A 378 -13.45 -19.57 -15.68
C ASN A 378 -12.01 -20.12 -15.67
N ARG A 379 -11.28 -20.13 -16.79
CA ARG A 379 -9.97 -20.78 -16.95
C ARG A 379 -8.82 -19.81 -17.03
N LYS A 380 -9.06 -18.53 -17.32
CA LYS A 380 -8.01 -17.52 -17.54
C LYS A 380 -8.11 -16.44 -16.48
N GLY A 381 -6.97 -16.12 -15.89
CA GLY A 381 -6.81 -14.93 -15.05
C GLY A 381 -6.36 -13.73 -15.89
N TYR A 382 -5.92 -12.70 -15.21
CA TYR A 382 -5.42 -11.47 -15.82
C TYR A 382 -4.00 -11.18 -15.34
N LEU A 383 -3.19 -10.61 -16.23
CA LEU A 383 -1.93 -9.97 -15.87
C LEU A 383 -2.11 -8.45 -15.99
N LEU A 384 -1.77 -7.72 -14.91
CA LEU A 384 -1.86 -6.26 -14.84
C LEU A 384 -0.45 -5.68 -14.76
N TRP A 385 -0.17 -4.62 -15.55
CA TRP A 385 1.09 -3.86 -15.49
C TRP A 385 0.88 -2.42 -15.97
N LEU A 386 1.88 -1.56 -15.79
CA LEU A 386 1.79 -0.19 -16.30
C LEU A 386 2.38 -0.09 -17.72
N ARG A 387 1.69 0.66 -18.55
CA ARG A 387 2.15 1.10 -19.88
C ARG A 387 2.03 2.62 -19.95
N GLY A 388 3.17 3.33 -19.88
CA GLY A 388 3.19 4.79 -19.95
C GLY A 388 2.41 5.49 -18.83
N GLY A 389 2.28 4.89 -17.63
CA GLY A 389 1.49 5.44 -16.51
C GLY A 389 0.05 4.94 -16.43
N THR A 390 -0.46 4.29 -17.48
CA THR A 390 -1.80 3.67 -17.49
C THR A 390 -1.71 2.22 -17.04
N LEU A 391 -2.53 1.82 -16.07
CA LEU A 391 -2.68 0.42 -15.68
C LEU A 391 -3.47 -0.32 -16.75
N VAL A 392 -2.88 -1.35 -17.31
CA VAL A 392 -3.51 -2.22 -18.30
C VAL A 392 -3.66 -3.63 -17.76
N ALA A 393 -4.69 -4.32 -18.21
CA ALA A 393 -4.93 -5.74 -17.92
C ALA A 393 -5.06 -6.52 -19.24
N GLN A 394 -4.53 -7.73 -19.27
CA GLN A 394 -4.64 -8.64 -20.40
C GLN A 394 -4.90 -10.06 -19.89
N ASP A 395 -5.65 -10.85 -20.67
CA ASP A 395 -5.90 -12.25 -20.37
C ASP A 395 -4.60 -13.04 -20.25
N PHE A 396 -4.46 -13.79 -19.17
CA PHE A 396 -3.27 -14.55 -18.86
C PHE A 396 -3.60 -15.97 -18.39
N ASP A 397 -3.09 -16.95 -19.12
CA ASP A 397 -3.12 -18.36 -18.74
C ASP A 397 -1.89 -18.69 -17.89
N ALA A 398 -2.07 -18.75 -16.57
CA ALA A 398 -0.99 -19.03 -15.63
C ALA A 398 -0.46 -20.48 -15.73
N ALA A 399 -1.26 -21.43 -16.24
CA ALA A 399 -0.84 -22.81 -16.42
C ALA A 399 0.11 -22.96 -17.61
N HIS A 400 -0.10 -22.20 -18.68
CA HIS A 400 0.71 -22.24 -19.90
C HIS A 400 1.64 -21.04 -20.04
N LEU A 401 1.58 -20.07 -19.11
CA LEU A 401 2.37 -18.82 -19.09
C LEU A 401 2.16 -18.01 -20.38
N LYS A 402 0.92 -17.90 -20.84
CA LYS A 402 0.61 -17.27 -22.12
C LYS A 402 -0.36 -16.10 -21.97
N LEU A 403 0.05 -14.96 -22.50
CA LEU A 403 -0.84 -13.81 -22.71
C LEU A 403 -1.71 -14.06 -23.95
N SER A 404 -2.97 -13.64 -23.91
CA SER A 404 -3.91 -13.74 -25.03
C SER A 404 -4.83 -12.51 -25.11
N GLY A 405 -5.39 -12.27 -26.29
CA GLY A 405 -6.20 -11.07 -26.52
C GLY A 405 -5.40 -9.78 -26.54
N ILE A 406 -6.09 -8.66 -26.49
CA ILE A 406 -5.51 -7.32 -26.40
C ILE A 406 -5.48 -6.84 -24.95
N SER A 407 -4.57 -5.95 -24.61
CA SER A 407 -4.57 -5.31 -23.30
C SER A 407 -5.59 -4.18 -23.24
N HIS A 408 -6.32 -4.07 -22.13
CA HIS A 408 -7.34 -3.04 -21.90
C HIS A 408 -6.90 -2.11 -20.76
N SER A 409 -7.24 -0.82 -20.88
CA SER A 409 -7.00 0.16 -19.81
C SER A 409 -7.95 -0.09 -18.64
N VAL A 410 -7.41 -0.05 -17.41
CA VAL A 410 -8.16 -0.24 -16.15
C VAL A 410 -8.19 1.04 -15.33
N ALA A 411 -7.05 1.72 -15.19
CA ALA A 411 -6.91 2.94 -14.44
C ALA A 411 -5.84 3.85 -15.04
N ASP A 412 -6.09 5.17 -15.00
CA ASP A 412 -5.18 6.21 -15.51
C ASP A 412 -5.49 7.54 -14.80
N PRO A 413 -4.47 8.25 -14.28
CA PRO A 413 -3.09 7.81 -14.10
C PRO A 413 -2.91 6.86 -12.90
N VAL A 414 -1.80 6.10 -12.90
CA VAL A 414 -1.34 5.30 -11.76
C VAL A 414 0.09 5.67 -11.41
N ALA A 415 0.33 5.96 -10.14
CA ALA A 415 1.61 6.41 -9.66
C ALA A 415 2.71 5.36 -9.81
N ARG A 416 3.87 5.85 -10.26
CA ARG A 416 5.15 5.13 -10.26
C ARG A 416 6.02 5.83 -9.21
N ILE A 417 6.09 5.28 -8.01
CA ILE A 417 6.69 5.95 -6.86
C ILE A 417 7.68 5.01 -6.19
N GLY A 418 8.76 5.58 -5.69
CA GLY A 418 9.73 4.85 -4.88
C GLY A 418 10.71 4.03 -5.71
N VAL A 419 10.79 2.75 -5.45
CA VAL A 419 11.81 1.84 -6.00
C VAL A 419 11.53 1.49 -7.46
N PRO A 420 12.59 1.37 -8.30
CA PRO A 420 12.46 0.96 -9.69
C PRO A 420 11.62 -0.30 -9.87
N GLY A 421 10.72 -0.25 -10.86
CA GLY A 421 9.87 -1.38 -11.21
C GLY A 421 8.61 -1.55 -10.37
N GLN A 422 8.34 -0.70 -9.38
CA GLN A 422 7.11 -0.78 -8.60
C GLN A 422 5.98 0.05 -9.20
N MET A 423 4.79 -0.52 -9.25
CA MET A 423 3.53 0.20 -9.41
C MET A 423 2.76 0.20 -8.09
N GLN A 424 2.12 1.33 -7.76
CA GLN A 424 1.30 1.44 -6.55
C GLN A 424 -0.11 0.91 -6.83
N VAL A 425 -0.20 -0.41 -6.93
CA VAL A 425 -1.42 -1.16 -7.23
C VAL A 425 -1.48 -2.41 -6.36
N ALA A 426 -2.64 -2.70 -5.83
CA ALA A 426 -2.94 -3.96 -5.14
C ALA A 426 -4.29 -4.50 -5.62
N VAL A 427 -4.43 -5.81 -5.73
CA VAL A 427 -5.65 -6.45 -6.24
C VAL A 427 -6.04 -7.62 -5.35
N SER A 428 -7.34 -7.75 -5.06
CA SER A 428 -7.90 -8.89 -4.36
C SER A 428 -8.31 -10.01 -5.31
N THR A 429 -8.53 -11.21 -4.78
CA THR A 429 -9.11 -12.33 -5.55
C THR A 429 -10.61 -12.18 -5.78
N THR A 430 -11.24 -11.17 -5.18
CA THR A 430 -12.70 -10.90 -5.26
C THR A 430 -13.06 -9.80 -6.26
N GLY A 431 -12.09 -9.29 -7.05
CA GLY A 431 -12.33 -8.27 -8.06
C GLY A 431 -12.25 -6.84 -7.57
N MET A 432 -11.62 -6.60 -6.41
CA MET A 432 -11.29 -5.24 -5.95
C MET A 432 -9.87 -4.87 -6.36
N LEU A 433 -9.68 -3.61 -6.73
CA LEU A 433 -8.40 -3.02 -7.09
C LEU A 433 -8.20 -1.74 -6.29
N LEU A 434 -7.04 -1.60 -5.65
CA LEU A 434 -6.60 -0.41 -4.92
C LEU A 434 -5.39 0.17 -5.64
N TYR A 435 -5.37 1.49 -5.88
CA TYR A 435 -4.21 2.14 -6.47
C TYR A 435 -4.04 3.59 -6.01
N ALA A 436 -2.80 4.09 -6.10
CA ALA A 436 -2.50 5.50 -5.93
C ALA A 436 -2.53 6.18 -7.32
N PRO A 437 -3.39 7.20 -7.54
CA PRO A 437 -3.49 7.87 -8.84
C PRO A 437 -2.29 8.77 -9.14
N SER A 438 -1.63 9.29 -8.11
CA SER A 438 -0.44 10.12 -8.23
C SER A 438 0.51 9.87 -7.07
N GLY A 439 1.74 10.39 -7.20
CA GLY A 439 2.67 10.51 -6.09
C GLY A 439 2.29 11.65 -5.14
N PRO A 440 3.05 11.79 -4.03
CA PRO A 440 2.85 12.90 -3.13
C PRO A 440 3.09 14.22 -3.87
N MET A 441 2.04 15.02 -4.00
CA MET A 441 2.15 16.35 -4.59
C MET A 441 2.79 17.28 -3.57
N ARG A 442 3.83 17.98 -3.99
CA ARG A 442 4.62 18.85 -3.14
C ARG A 442 4.59 20.27 -3.66
N GLN A 443 4.62 21.23 -2.72
CA GLN A 443 4.59 22.65 -2.97
C GLN A 443 5.86 23.29 -2.42
N PHE A 444 6.55 24.08 -3.22
CA PHE A 444 7.60 24.95 -2.73
C PHE A 444 7.00 26.11 -1.94
N ARG A 445 7.55 26.33 -0.74
CA ARG A 445 7.15 27.43 0.13
C ARG A 445 8.37 28.16 0.69
N TRP A 446 8.31 29.46 0.66
CA TRP A 446 9.25 30.30 1.43
C TRP A 446 8.77 30.41 2.86
N VAL A 447 9.68 30.21 3.79
CA VAL A 447 9.45 30.41 5.23
C VAL A 447 10.58 31.23 5.85
N ASP A 448 10.29 31.94 6.93
CA ASP A 448 11.30 32.63 7.73
C ASP A 448 11.97 31.69 8.77
N ARG A 449 12.87 32.22 9.59
CA ARG A 449 13.58 31.44 10.61
C ARG A 449 12.69 30.85 11.71
N THR A 450 11.45 31.28 11.81
CA THR A 450 10.46 30.74 12.76
C THR A 450 9.54 29.71 12.14
N GLY A 451 9.69 29.43 10.83
CA GLY A 451 8.80 28.58 10.06
C GLY A 451 7.54 29.30 9.56
N LYS A 452 7.44 30.64 9.76
CA LYS A 452 6.29 31.40 9.27
C LYS A 452 6.29 31.47 7.75
N PRO A 453 5.17 31.11 7.09
CA PRO A 453 5.05 31.19 5.63
C PRO A 453 5.20 32.61 5.10
N LEU A 454 5.98 32.76 4.01
CA LEU A 454 6.21 34.00 3.29
C LEU A 454 5.62 33.99 1.88
N GLY A 455 5.22 32.83 1.36
CA GLY A 455 4.64 32.65 0.04
C GLY A 455 4.99 31.29 -0.57
N THR A 456 4.34 30.96 -1.66
CA THR A 456 4.54 29.72 -2.43
C THR A 456 5.22 29.99 -3.76
N VAL A 457 5.85 28.98 -4.37
CA VAL A 457 6.48 29.05 -5.68
C VAL A 457 5.98 27.91 -6.56
N GLY A 458 5.42 28.25 -7.72
CA GLY A 458 4.89 27.28 -8.68
C GLY A 458 3.64 26.57 -8.20
N GLU A 459 3.16 25.65 -9.03
CA GLU A 459 2.04 24.77 -8.70
C GLU A 459 2.55 23.48 -8.00
N PRO A 460 1.70 22.81 -7.22
CA PRO A 460 2.05 21.52 -6.64
C PRO A 460 2.43 20.51 -7.72
N ALA A 461 3.54 19.81 -7.51
CA ALA A 461 4.04 18.80 -8.42
C ALA A 461 4.66 17.62 -7.68
N PHE A 462 4.80 16.47 -8.34
CA PHE A 462 5.58 15.37 -7.81
C PHE A 462 7.07 15.71 -7.95
N SER A 463 7.62 16.33 -6.91
CA SER A 463 8.97 16.87 -6.85
C SER A 463 9.79 16.21 -5.74
N ALA A 464 11.09 16.06 -5.97
CA ALA A 464 12.03 15.50 -5.00
C ALA A 464 13.28 16.41 -4.88
N PHE A 465 14.45 15.95 -5.30
CA PHE A 465 15.72 16.70 -5.20
C PHE A 465 15.64 18.07 -5.85
N PHE A 466 16.02 19.10 -5.15
CA PHE A 466 16.02 20.47 -5.71
C PHE A 466 17.16 21.30 -5.16
N ARG A 467 17.54 22.34 -5.92
CA ARG A 467 18.50 23.37 -5.51
C ARG A 467 18.08 24.74 -6.01
N LEU A 468 18.19 25.71 -5.13
CA LEU A 468 18.00 27.12 -5.42
C LEU A 468 19.25 27.67 -6.15
N SER A 469 19.06 28.44 -7.23
CA SER A 469 20.18 29.09 -7.90
C SER A 469 20.91 30.07 -7.00
N PRO A 470 22.21 30.36 -7.22
CA PRO A 470 22.97 31.27 -6.39
C PRO A 470 22.36 32.68 -6.29
N ASP A 471 21.59 33.15 -7.27
CA ASP A 471 20.86 34.41 -7.26
C ASP A 471 19.43 34.31 -6.70
N ALA A 472 19.01 33.12 -6.29
CA ALA A 472 17.67 32.78 -5.76
C ALA A 472 16.51 33.09 -6.72
N ARG A 473 16.76 33.17 -8.04
CA ARG A 473 15.72 33.42 -9.06
C ARG A 473 15.18 32.17 -9.73
N ARG A 474 15.91 31.07 -9.66
CA ARG A 474 15.54 29.80 -10.30
C ARG A 474 15.70 28.64 -9.32
N ILE A 475 14.89 27.64 -9.49
CA ILE A 475 14.99 26.36 -8.82
C ILE A 475 15.23 25.31 -9.89
N VAL A 476 16.27 24.48 -9.75
CA VAL A 476 16.37 23.25 -10.51
C VAL A 476 15.79 22.14 -9.63
N VAL A 477 14.90 21.33 -10.19
CA VAL A 477 14.14 20.31 -9.44
C VAL A 477 13.98 19.04 -10.23
N THR A 478 14.05 17.93 -9.56
CA THR A 478 13.70 16.61 -10.10
C THR A 478 12.18 16.44 -10.05
N HIS A 479 11.54 16.29 -11.20
CA HIS A 479 10.14 15.88 -11.30
C HIS A 479 10.05 14.41 -11.66
N GLY A 480 9.18 13.68 -10.94
CA GLY A 480 8.97 12.24 -11.12
C GLY A 480 9.58 11.43 -9.98
N GLY A 481 9.39 10.12 -10.04
CA GLY A 481 10.00 9.17 -9.09
C GLY A 481 11.43 8.81 -9.49
N LEU A 482 12.09 7.96 -8.70
CA LEU A 482 13.45 7.47 -8.98
C LEU A 482 13.60 6.69 -10.32
N VAL A 483 12.53 6.51 -11.06
CA VAL A 483 12.54 5.96 -12.41
C VAL A 483 11.79 6.89 -13.35
N GLY A 484 12.48 7.35 -14.39
CA GLY A 484 11.92 8.31 -15.33
C GLY A 484 11.83 9.72 -14.75
N ALA A 485 12.69 10.05 -13.78
CA ALA A 485 12.82 11.39 -13.25
C ALA A 485 13.56 12.28 -14.28
N ASP A 486 13.01 13.45 -14.51
CA ASP A 486 13.59 14.49 -15.36
C ASP A 486 13.94 15.72 -14.53
N LEU A 487 14.94 16.47 -14.95
CA LEU A 487 15.24 17.76 -14.36
C LEU A 487 14.41 18.86 -15.02
N TRP A 488 13.83 19.69 -14.17
CA TRP A 488 13.06 20.87 -14.58
C TRP A 488 13.65 22.13 -13.95
N MET A 489 13.51 23.24 -14.66
CA MET A 489 13.86 24.58 -14.20
C MET A 489 12.59 25.33 -13.88
N LEU A 490 12.46 25.87 -12.68
CA LEU A 490 11.33 26.66 -12.23
C LEU A 490 11.80 28.11 -11.97
N ASP A 491 11.17 29.08 -12.60
CA ASP A 491 11.38 30.51 -12.30
C ASP A 491 10.64 30.87 -11.01
N VAL A 492 11.37 31.38 -10.02
CA VAL A 492 10.83 31.69 -8.67
C VAL A 492 9.77 32.82 -8.73
N GLY A 493 9.94 33.79 -9.62
CA GLY A 493 9.03 34.93 -9.72
C GLY A 493 7.75 34.62 -10.51
N ARG A 494 7.85 33.74 -11.51
CA ARG A 494 6.72 33.40 -12.40
C ARG A 494 6.05 32.08 -12.02
N GLY A 495 6.73 31.19 -11.32
CA GLY A 495 6.23 29.86 -10.98
C GLY A 495 6.10 28.91 -12.18
N VAL A 496 6.69 29.24 -13.35
CA VAL A 496 6.52 28.47 -14.58
C VAL A 496 7.66 27.46 -14.71
N PRO A 497 7.36 26.15 -14.82
CA PRO A 497 8.36 25.12 -15.03
C PRO A 497 8.72 24.99 -16.52
N SER A 498 9.99 24.68 -16.81
CA SER A 498 10.50 24.29 -18.12
C SER A 498 11.39 23.07 -18.00
N ARG A 499 11.32 22.15 -18.95
CA ARG A 499 12.15 20.94 -18.93
C ARG A 499 13.60 21.32 -19.17
N PHE A 500 14.50 20.87 -18.31
CA PHE A 500 15.93 21.17 -18.38
C PHE A 500 16.75 20.01 -18.95
N ALA A 501 16.58 18.81 -18.39
CA ALA A 501 17.21 17.59 -18.86
C ALA A 501 16.21 16.42 -18.79
N SER A 502 16.34 15.47 -19.73
CA SER A 502 15.48 14.28 -19.80
C SER A 502 16.27 13.14 -20.41
N ARG A 503 17.02 12.44 -19.56
CA ARG A 503 17.85 11.33 -19.96
C ARG A 503 17.44 10.05 -19.22
N PRO A 504 16.86 9.08 -19.92
CA PRO A 504 16.51 7.81 -19.27
C PRO A 504 17.75 7.08 -18.77
N PRO A 505 17.72 6.40 -17.60
CA PRO A 505 16.49 6.13 -16.83
C PRO A 505 16.18 7.17 -15.77
N LEU A 506 17.08 8.14 -15.48
CA LEU A 506 16.87 9.07 -14.39
C LEU A 506 17.85 10.26 -14.45
N ASP A 507 17.38 11.46 -14.06
CA ASP A 507 18.18 12.66 -13.82
C ASP A 507 17.86 13.18 -12.42
N VAL A 508 18.85 13.18 -11.50
CA VAL A 508 18.66 13.53 -10.07
C VAL A 508 19.85 14.33 -9.52
N ASP A 509 19.74 14.77 -8.26
CA ASP A 509 20.77 15.47 -7.49
C ASP A 509 21.42 16.65 -8.22
N PRO A 510 20.61 17.63 -8.65
CA PRO A 510 21.15 18.78 -9.35
C PRO A 510 21.95 19.68 -8.40
N VAL A 511 23.07 20.21 -8.87
CA VAL A 511 23.96 21.14 -8.18
C VAL A 511 24.34 22.30 -9.08
N TRP A 512 24.14 23.54 -8.64
CA TRP A 512 24.51 24.74 -9.38
C TRP A 512 26.01 25.02 -9.33
N SER A 513 26.56 25.48 -10.44
CA SER A 513 27.86 26.17 -10.40
C SER A 513 27.76 27.48 -9.59
N PRO A 514 28.83 27.93 -8.94
CA PRO A 514 28.80 29.12 -8.10
C PRO A 514 28.44 30.43 -8.84
N ASP A 515 28.69 30.49 -10.14
CA ASP A 515 28.30 31.58 -11.04
C ASP A 515 26.87 31.45 -11.61
N GLY A 516 26.18 30.34 -11.34
CA GLY A 516 24.83 30.05 -11.84
C GLY A 516 24.73 29.79 -13.33
N GLN A 517 25.85 29.50 -14.03
CA GLN A 517 25.88 29.29 -15.47
C GLN A 517 25.79 27.82 -15.87
N ALA A 518 26.03 26.89 -14.96
CA ALA A 518 25.96 25.45 -15.22
C ALA A 518 25.31 24.70 -14.07
N ILE A 519 24.83 23.49 -14.39
CA ILE A 519 24.30 22.54 -13.42
C ILE A 519 25.05 21.21 -13.64
N VAL A 520 25.50 20.61 -12.56
CA VAL A 520 25.94 19.22 -12.51
C VAL A 520 24.82 18.39 -11.90
N PHE A 521 24.62 17.20 -12.41
CA PHE A 521 23.57 16.26 -11.97
C PHE A 521 23.99 14.82 -12.22
N SER A 522 23.30 13.89 -11.61
CA SER A 522 23.52 12.46 -11.73
C SER A 522 22.55 11.86 -12.72
N SER A 523 23.06 11.11 -13.70
CA SER A 523 22.27 10.53 -14.80
C SER A 523 22.85 9.18 -15.24
N ASP A 524 22.09 8.42 -16.00
CA ASP A 524 22.37 7.05 -16.48
C ASP A 524 22.09 5.92 -15.46
N ALA A 525 22.48 4.69 -15.81
CA ALA A 525 22.42 3.50 -14.97
C ALA A 525 23.70 2.63 -15.14
N PRO A 526 24.62 2.58 -14.16
CA PRO A 526 24.56 3.31 -12.89
C PRO A 526 24.67 4.83 -13.08
N PRO A 527 24.10 5.64 -12.19
CA PRO A 527 24.22 7.10 -12.24
C PRO A 527 25.70 7.53 -12.22
N ASN A 528 26.03 8.46 -13.08
CA ASN A 528 27.32 9.13 -13.18
C ASN A 528 27.10 10.63 -13.30
N LEU A 529 28.16 11.44 -13.15
CA LEU A 529 28.02 12.89 -13.17
C LEU A 529 27.97 13.42 -14.60
N PHE A 530 27.03 14.32 -14.84
CA PHE A 530 26.85 15.09 -16.07
C PHE A 530 26.81 16.58 -15.78
N ARG A 531 27.19 17.40 -16.77
CA ARG A 531 27.12 18.85 -16.72
C ARG A 531 26.32 19.37 -17.90
N LYS A 532 25.51 20.41 -17.68
CA LYS A 532 24.77 21.12 -18.72
C LYS A 532 24.76 22.63 -18.41
N ASN A 533 24.78 23.46 -19.46
CA ASN A 533 24.62 24.90 -19.28
C ASN A 533 23.22 25.22 -18.74
N ALA A 534 23.12 26.12 -17.78
CA ALA A 534 21.88 26.49 -17.11
C ALA A 534 20.86 27.20 -18.03
N SER A 535 21.26 27.64 -19.24
CA SER A 535 20.36 28.10 -20.28
C SER A 535 19.54 26.98 -20.94
N GLY A 536 19.95 25.70 -20.74
CA GLY A 536 19.35 24.53 -21.37
C GLY A 536 19.77 24.33 -22.86
N ALA A 537 20.46 25.26 -23.46
CA ALA A 537 20.78 25.26 -24.90
C ALA A 537 21.96 24.34 -25.31
N SER A 538 22.76 23.84 -24.34
CA SER A 538 23.89 22.98 -24.65
C SER A 538 23.53 21.50 -24.54
N GLU A 539 24.31 20.66 -25.24
CA GLU A 539 24.32 19.22 -24.98
C GLU A 539 24.86 18.91 -23.58
N GLU A 540 24.51 17.74 -23.07
CA GLU A 540 24.95 17.25 -21.79
C GLU A 540 26.34 16.63 -21.91
N GLN A 541 27.27 17.12 -21.11
CA GLN A 541 28.64 16.62 -21.04
C GLN A 541 28.78 15.63 -19.88
N ARG A 542 29.16 14.40 -20.18
CA ARG A 542 29.50 13.42 -19.15
C ARG A 542 30.84 13.78 -18.49
N LEU A 543 30.88 13.80 -17.17
CA LEU A 543 32.08 14.14 -16.39
C LEU A 543 32.82 12.93 -15.83
N THR A 544 32.09 11.86 -15.50
CA THR A 544 32.67 10.69 -14.87
C THR A 544 32.26 9.38 -15.55
N HIS A 545 33.05 8.34 -15.34
CA HIS A 545 32.82 6.98 -15.80
C HIS A 545 33.14 6.01 -14.67
N SER A 546 32.14 5.61 -13.90
CA SER A 546 32.28 4.67 -12.78
C SER A 546 31.30 3.50 -12.94
N PRO A 547 31.68 2.28 -12.57
CA PRO A 547 30.74 1.18 -12.44
C PRO A 547 29.84 1.33 -11.19
N ASN A 548 30.19 2.22 -10.27
CA ASN A 548 29.47 2.50 -9.06
C ASN A 548 28.54 3.72 -9.25
N PRO A 549 27.35 3.74 -8.63
CA PRO A 549 26.47 4.91 -8.61
C PRO A 549 27.16 6.12 -7.98
N GLN A 550 27.03 7.27 -8.65
CA GLN A 550 27.58 8.56 -8.23
C GLN A 550 26.47 9.61 -8.16
N PHE A 551 26.40 10.34 -7.05
CA PHE A 551 25.36 11.34 -6.75
C PHE A 551 26.01 12.69 -6.42
N ALA A 552 25.70 13.72 -7.23
CA ALA A 552 26.27 15.05 -7.04
C ALA A 552 25.82 15.66 -5.71
N SER A 553 26.75 16.20 -4.91
CA SER A 553 26.46 16.78 -3.60
C SER A 553 26.60 18.28 -3.59
N ASP A 554 27.75 18.84 -3.98
CA ASP A 554 28.00 20.29 -3.95
C ASP A 554 29.10 20.71 -4.95
N TRP A 555 29.15 22.01 -5.22
CA TRP A 555 30.17 22.66 -6.03
C TRP A 555 30.85 23.78 -5.27
N SER A 556 32.18 23.74 -5.12
CA SER A 556 32.94 24.71 -4.34
C SER A 556 32.73 26.16 -4.86
N ARG A 557 32.72 27.13 -3.94
CA ARG A 557 32.47 28.54 -4.29
C ARG A 557 33.54 29.18 -5.19
N ASP A 558 34.75 28.62 -5.15
CA ASP A 558 35.84 29.01 -6.05
C ASP A 558 35.72 28.36 -7.46
N GLY A 559 34.73 27.51 -7.67
CA GLY A 559 34.45 26.86 -8.94
C GLY A 559 35.38 25.69 -9.30
N ARG A 560 36.31 25.30 -8.39
CA ARG A 560 37.40 24.38 -8.73
C ARG A 560 37.13 22.91 -8.44
N SER A 561 36.12 22.62 -7.62
CA SER A 561 35.87 21.24 -7.12
C SER A 561 34.39 20.92 -7.02
N ILE A 562 34.00 19.72 -7.40
CA ILE A 562 32.67 19.16 -7.22
C ILE A 562 32.80 18.03 -6.20
N LEU A 563 31.96 18.03 -5.15
CA LEU A 563 31.74 16.91 -4.25
C LEU A 563 30.66 16.02 -4.82
N TYR A 564 30.83 14.74 -4.64
CA TYR A 564 29.82 13.73 -4.97
C TYR A 564 29.94 12.52 -4.05
N ASP A 565 28.86 11.81 -3.87
CA ASP A 565 28.81 10.59 -3.10
C ASP A 565 28.90 9.40 -4.07
N GLU A 566 29.82 8.45 -3.81
CA GLU A 566 29.92 7.21 -4.58
C GLU A 566 29.48 6.03 -3.72
N SER A 567 28.53 5.26 -4.22
CA SER A 567 28.02 4.07 -3.54
C SER A 567 28.86 2.85 -3.89
N THR A 568 29.44 2.21 -2.88
CA THR A 568 30.20 0.96 -2.99
C THR A 568 29.46 -0.19 -2.30
N ASP A 569 30.02 -1.40 -2.37
CA ASP A 569 29.45 -2.59 -1.71
C ASP A 569 27.97 -2.83 -2.06
N ARG A 570 27.65 -2.74 -3.36
CA ARG A 570 26.30 -2.91 -3.92
C ARG A 570 25.28 -1.88 -3.40
N GLY A 571 25.75 -0.67 -3.08
CA GLY A 571 24.91 0.44 -2.62
C GLY A 571 24.70 0.51 -1.09
N ASN A 572 25.38 -0.34 -0.32
CA ASN A 572 25.24 -0.34 1.14
C ASN A 572 26.18 0.64 1.86
N ARG A 573 27.17 1.19 1.14
CA ARG A 573 28.11 2.14 1.72
C ARG A 573 28.33 3.30 0.77
N GLN A 574 28.28 4.52 1.31
CA GLN A 574 28.57 5.75 0.62
C GLN A 574 29.90 6.33 1.08
N SER A 575 30.63 6.92 0.14
CA SER A 575 31.92 7.58 0.35
C SER A 575 31.94 8.91 -0.38
N ILE A 576 32.56 9.94 0.19
CA ILE A 576 32.61 11.28 -0.40
C ILE A 576 33.86 11.40 -1.30
N TRP A 577 33.64 11.81 -2.53
CA TRP A 577 34.66 12.01 -3.55
C TRP A 577 34.71 13.46 -4.03
N VAL A 578 35.85 13.84 -4.60
CA VAL A 578 36.09 15.15 -5.20
C VAL A 578 36.45 14.97 -6.67
N LEU A 579 35.73 15.69 -7.54
CA LEU A 579 36.07 15.87 -8.93
C LEU A 579 36.62 17.29 -9.14
N PRO A 580 37.93 17.45 -9.46
CA PRO A 580 38.48 18.75 -9.85
C PRO A 580 37.88 19.23 -11.18
N VAL A 581 37.52 20.54 -11.26
CA VAL A 581 36.87 21.14 -12.44
C VAL A 581 37.84 21.79 -13.41
N ALA A 582 39.14 21.78 -13.13
CA ALA A 582 40.15 22.39 -13.99
C ALA A 582 40.17 21.79 -15.40
N ALA A 583 40.52 22.62 -16.42
CA ALA A 583 40.64 22.18 -17.80
C ALA A 583 41.68 21.07 -17.93
N GLY A 584 41.24 19.89 -18.43
CA GLY A 584 42.09 18.73 -18.66
C GLY A 584 41.61 17.47 -17.93
N ASP A 585 42.35 16.37 -18.06
CA ASP A 585 42.04 15.03 -17.54
C ASP A 585 42.14 14.90 -15.99
N ALA A 586 41.53 15.81 -15.25
CA ALA A 586 41.55 15.78 -13.80
C ALA A 586 40.71 14.59 -13.28
N LYS A 587 41.40 13.61 -12.69
CA LYS A 587 40.79 12.37 -12.18
C LYS A 587 40.12 12.61 -10.83
N PRO A 588 38.95 11.98 -10.59
CA PRO A 588 38.31 11.96 -9.28
C PRO A 588 39.24 11.41 -8.21
N LYS A 589 39.11 11.96 -6.99
CA LYS A 589 39.87 11.50 -5.81
C LYS A 589 38.94 11.27 -4.64
N PRO A 590 39.16 10.25 -3.80
CA PRO A 590 38.41 10.10 -2.57
C PRO A 590 38.77 11.25 -1.63
N TYR A 591 37.75 11.84 -0.99
CA TYR A 591 37.89 12.78 0.13
C TYR A 591 37.75 12.05 1.45
N LEU A 592 36.66 11.30 1.63
CA LEU A 592 36.43 10.38 2.74
C LEU A 592 36.05 9.02 2.19
N GLN A 593 36.85 8.01 2.48
CA GLN A 593 36.62 6.62 2.07
C GLN A 593 36.99 5.70 3.24
N THR A 594 36.04 5.53 4.14
CA THR A 594 36.20 4.70 5.35
C THR A 594 35.30 3.45 5.24
N THR A 595 35.13 2.72 6.33
CA THR A 595 34.17 1.60 6.43
C THR A 595 32.77 2.07 6.83
N LEU A 596 32.56 3.36 6.99
CA LEU A 596 31.33 4.02 7.45
C LEU A 596 30.54 4.58 6.25
N ASN A 597 29.31 5.01 6.49
CA ASN A 597 28.52 5.76 5.52
C ASN A 597 28.81 7.26 5.71
N GLU A 598 29.39 7.86 4.71
CA GLU A 598 29.73 9.28 4.66
C GLU A 598 29.14 9.88 3.40
N SER A 599 28.27 10.88 3.53
CA SER A 599 27.51 11.45 2.40
C SER A 599 27.05 12.88 2.63
N ASN A 600 26.37 13.45 1.62
CA ASN A 600 25.81 14.80 1.66
C ASN A 600 26.86 15.89 1.97
N GLY A 601 28.05 15.77 1.37
CA GLY A 601 29.13 16.73 1.54
C GLY A 601 28.77 18.14 1.05
N ARG A 602 29.08 19.20 1.85
CA ARG A 602 28.82 20.62 1.54
C ARG A 602 30.06 21.44 1.79
N PHE A 603 30.55 22.16 0.80
CA PHE A 603 31.66 23.10 0.97
C PHE A 603 31.29 24.29 1.85
N SER A 604 32.19 24.68 2.73
CA SER A 604 32.08 25.99 3.36
C SER A 604 32.21 27.11 2.30
N PRO A 605 31.66 28.32 2.55
CA PRO A 605 31.71 29.42 1.58
C PRO A 605 33.12 29.85 1.18
N ASP A 606 34.14 29.60 2.03
CA ASP A 606 35.56 29.85 1.74
C ASP A 606 36.24 28.66 1.04
N SER A 607 35.54 27.58 0.75
CA SER A 607 36.02 26.34 0.13
C SER A 607 37.17 25.67 0.90
N ARG A 608 37.28 25.90 2.21
CA ARG A 608 38.37 25.34 3.04
C ARG A 608 37.90 24.20 3.97
N ARG A 609 36.60 23.95 4.03
CA ARG A 609 36.00 22.91 4.87
C ARG A 609 34.88 22.23 4.13
N VAL A 610 34.53 21.03 4.58
CA VAL A 610 33.37 20.26 4.13
C VAL A 610 32.57 19.87 5.38
N ALA A 611 31.27 20.19 5.36
CA ALA A 611 30.31 19.61 6.29
C ALA A 611 29.69 18.36 5.64
N PHE A 612 29.49 17.29 6.39
CA PHE A 612 28.99 16.02 5.89
C PHE A 612 28.24 15.25 6.99
N GLN A 613 27.45 14.26 6.60
CA GLN A 613 26.83 13.32 7.54
C GLN A 613 27.62 12.01 7.59
N SER A 614 27.70 11.39 8.77
CA SER A 614 28.35 10.08 8.97
C SER A 614 27.64 9.30 10.08
N ASP A 615 27.61 7.95 9.93
CA ASP A 615 27.02 7.03 10.90
C ASP A 615 28.04 6.49 11.94
N GLU A 616 29.22 7.07 12.06
CA GLU A 616 30.30 6.58 12.91
C GLU A 616 29.95 6.45 14.40
N SER A 617 28.99 7.23 14.89
CA SER A 617 28.52 7.15 16.28
C SER A 617 27.43 6.10 16.51
N GLY A 618 27.09 5.30 15.47
CA GLY A 618 25.96 4.36 15.46
C GLY A 618 24.64 4.99 15.00
N ARG A 619 24.65 6.27 14.64
CA ARG A 619 23.55 7.01 13.99
C ARG A 619 24.14 8.13 13.13
N TYR A 620 23.35 8.66 12.20
CA TYR A 620 23.80 9.80 11.43
C TYR A 620 23.98 11.04 12.28
N GLU A 621 25.16 11.65 12.18
CA GLU A 621 25.51 12.94 12.78
C GLU A 621 26.24 13.82 11.77
N ILE A 622 26.20 15.14 11.98
CA ILE A 622 26.88 16.11 11.14
C ILE A 622 28.29 16.36 11.70
N TYR A 623 29.25 16.32 10.78
CA TYR A 623 30.65 16.64 11.04
C TYR A 623 31.14 17.75 10.09
N ILE A 624 32.15 18.46 10.49
CA ILE A 624 32.94 19.39 9.67
C ILE A 624 34.39 18.93 9.68
N ASP A 625 35.04 18.89 8.52
CA ASP A 625 36.47 18.63 8.40
C ASP A 625 37.12 19.60 7.40
N THR A 626 38.46 19.65 7.39
CA THR A 626 39.25 20.53 6.52
C THR A 626 39.26 20.03 5.10
N PHE A 627 39.41 20.93 4.12
CA PHE A 627 39.56 20.64 2.72
C PHE A 627 40.85 21.34 2.19
N PRO A 628 41.65 20.73 1.27
CA PRO A 628 41.33 19.50 0.48
C PRO A 628 41.63 18.17 1.19
N GLU A 629 42.28 18.16 2.32
CA GLU A 629 42.61 16.98 3.11
C GLU A 629 41.92 17.00 4.44
N PRO A 630 41.21 15.92 4.84
CA PRO A 630 40.65 15.82 6.18
C PRO A 630 41.78 15.70 7.21
N ARG A 631 41.79 16.57 8.22
CA ARG A 631 42.85 16.64 9.25
C ARG A 631 42.35 16.62 10.71
N GLY A 632 41.06 16.45 10.88
CA GLY A 632 40.43 16.38 12.20
C GLY A 632 39.02 16.91 12.20
N LYS A 633 38.08 16.00 12.24
CA LYS A 633 36.66 16.32 12.18
C LYS A 633 36.10 16.80 13.51
N VAL A 634 35.18 17.76 13.42
CA VAL A 634 34.43 18.31 14.54
C VAL A 634 32.98 17.91 14.43
N ARG A 635 32.43 17.27 15.46
CA ARG A 635 31.03 16.90 15.52
C ARG A 635 30.14 18.10 15.81
N ILE A 636 29.08 18.30 15.03
CA ILE A 636 28.18 19.45 15.09
C ILE A 636 26.84 19.09 15.72
N SER A 637 26.31 17.88 15.46
CA SER A 637 24.97 17.44 15.87
C SER A 637 25.02 16.29 16.90
N PRO A 638 25.32 16.54 18.19
CA PRO A 638 25.51 15.47 19.17
C PRO A 638 24.25 14.64 19.47
N ALA A 639 23.08 15.08 19.05
CA ALA A 639 21.81 14.36 19.17
C ALA A 639 21.36 13.67 17.86
N GLY A 640 22.22 13.65 16.84
CA GLY A 640 21.91 13.16 15.49
C GLY A 640 21.55 14.30 14.52
N GLY A 641 21.78 14.06 13.23
CA GLY A 641 21.47 15.03 12.19
C GLY A 641 21.88 14.58 10.80
N VAL A 642 21.20 15.11 9.79
CA VAL A 642 21.39 14.83 8.37
C VAL A 642 21.29 16.14 7.56
N MET A 643 21.72 16.10 6.29
CA MET A 643 21.51 17.16 5.28
C MET A 643 22.08 18.53 5.70
N PRO A 644 23.38 18.64 5.94
CA PRO A 644 23.99 19.89 6.35
C PRO A 644 23.95 20.95 5.24
N GLN A 645 23.77 22.22 5.60
CA GLN A 645 23.87 23.37 4.69
C GLN A 645 24.51 24.57 5.40
N TRP A 646 25.45 25.24 4.71
CA TRP A 646 26.12 26.43 5.26
C TRP A 646 25.32 27.70 5.01
N SER A 647 25.29 28.59 5.97
CA SER A 647 24.94 29.98 5.70
C SER A 647 25.94 30.62 4.73
N ALA A 648 25.52 31.58 3.92
CA ALA A 648 26.38 32.22 2.91
C ALA A 648 27.62 32.90 3.48
N ASN A 649 27.60 33.32 4.75
CA ASN A 649 28.72 33.93 5.45
C ASN A 649 29.61 32.93 6.21
N GLY A 650 29.27 31.64 6.20
CA GLY A 650 30.01 30.56 6.87
C GLY A 650 30.00 30.62 8.42
N ARG A 651 29.17 31.46 9.02
CA ARG A 651 29.06 31.59 10.48
C ARG A 651 27.98 30.71 11.11
N GLU A 652 27.16 30.10 10.33
CA GLU A 652 26.13 29.15 10.76
C GLU A 652 26.13 27.91 9.85
N LEU A 653 25.83 26.79 10.45
CA LEU A 653 25.47 25.55 9.76
C LEU A 653 24.04 25.16 10.14
N PHE A 654 23.26 24.82 9.14
CA PHE A 654 21.92 24.28 9.31
C PHE A 654 21.94 22.78 9.03
N TYR A 655 21.08 22.04 9.68
CA TYR A 655 20.90 20.60 9.43
C TYR A 655 19.50 20.16 9.91
N VAL A 656 19.06 19.00 9.48
CA VAL A 656 17.81 18.39 9.95
C VAL A 656 18.14 17.40 11.05
N SER A 657 17.51 17.53 12.22
CA SER A 657 17.63 16.55 13.31
C SER A 657 16.84 15.26 12.99
N LEU A 658 17.11 14.17 13.69
CA LEU A 658 16.45 12.88 13.47
C LEU A 658 14.94 12.88 13.85
N ASP A 659 14.50 13.88 14.60
CA ASP A 659 13.09 14.17 14.91
C ASP A 659 12.48 15.23 13.97
N SER A 660 13.07 15.43 12.79
CA SER A 660 12.56 16.27 11.69
C SER A 660 12.47 17.77 12.00
N MET A 661 13.36 18.31 12.85
CA MET A 661 13.48 19.75 13.09
C MET A 661 14.61 20.35 12.26
N LEU A 662 14.39 21.52 11.64
CA LEU A 662 15.51 22.32 11.13
C LEU A 662 16.28 22.91 12.31
N MET A 663 17.58 22.61 12.35
CA MET A 663 18.49 23.05 13.41
C MET A 663 19.46 24.11 12.88
N SER A 664 19.92 25.00 13.74
CA SER A 664 20.97 25.99 13.46
C SER A 664 22.06 25.89 14.50
N VAL A 665 23.32 25.93 14.06
CA VAL A 665 24.51 25.96 14.91
C VAL A 665 25.41 27.12 14.51
N GLY A 666 25.67 28.04 15.42
CA GLY A 666 26.65 29.11 15.23
C GLY A 666 28.07 28.54 15.23
N LEU A 667 28.91 29.02 14.32
CA LEU A 667 30.29 28.58 14.15
C LEU A 667 31.27 29.75 14.41
N ARG A 668 32.12 29.59 15.39
CA ARG A 668 33.26 30.51 15.62
C ARG A 668 34.51 29.92 14.99
N GLN A 669 35.22 30.75 14.25
CA GLN A 669 36.49 30.33 13.64
C GLN A 669 37.61 30.56 14.69
N GLY A 670 38.23 29.47 15.16
CA GLY A 670 39.45 29.46 15.95
C GLY A 670 40.71 29.34 15.07
N ALA A 671 41.90 29.43 15.64
CA ALA A 671 43.18 29.25 14.95
C ALA A 671 43.36 27.77 14.53
N GLY A 672 42.72 27.35 13.43
CA GLY A 672 42.80 26.02 12.86
C GLY A 672 41.65 25.07 13.21
N SER A 673 40.71 25.43 14.08
CA SER A 673 39.53 24.66 14.46
C SER A 673 38.24 25.47 14.33
N VAL A 674 37.13 24.79 14.28
CA VAL A 674 35.77 25.39 14.35
C VAL A 674 35.17 25.03 15.69
N GLU A 675 34.71 26.06 16.40
CA GLU A 675 33.99 25.90 17.67
C GLU A 675 32.47 26.03 17.42
N PRO A 676 31.68 24.93 17.50
CA PRO A 676 30.26 25.00 17.38
C PRO A 676 29.58 25.50 18.64
N SER A 677 28.57 26.37 18.51
CA SER A 677 27.64 26.67 19.59
C SER A 677 26.69 25.48 19.86
N ALA A 678 25.91 25.54 20.93
CA ALA A 678 24.83 24.59 21.14
C ALA A 678 23.83 24.70 19.99
N PRO A 679 23.34 23.52 19.43
CA PRO A 679 22.31 23.50 18.42
C PRO A 679 21.00 24.14 18.89
N ARG A 680 20.36 24.91 18.01
CA ARG A 680 19.09 25.57 18.28
C ARG A 680 18.05 25.08 17.26
N ALA A 681 16.92 24.57 17.73
CA ALA A 681 15.77 24.22 16.86
C ALA A 681 15.12 25.50 16.31
N LEU A 682 14.77 25.48 15.01
CA LEU A 682 14.06 26.57 14.32
C LEU A 682 12.59 26.22 14.13
N PHE A 683 12.29 25.26 13.26
CA PHE A 683 10.92 24.83 12.95
C PHE A 683 10.91 23.38 12.41
N PRO A 684 9.76 22.68 12.48
CA PRO A 684 9.63 21.32 11.95
C PRO A 684 9.68 21.32 10.42
N LEU A 685 10.29 20.28 9.84
CA LEU A 685 10.34 20.02 8.40
C LEU A 685 9.73 18.65 8.11
N LEU A 686 9.10 18.52 6.95
CA LEU A 686 8.72 17.22 6.43
C LEU A 686 9.96 16.54 5.84
N VAL A 687 10.50 15.54 6.51
CA VAL A 687 11.57 14.68 5.97
C VAL A 687 10.94 13.46 5.31
N ILE A 688 11.24 13.29 4.02
CA ILE A 688 10.67 12.22 3.18
C ILE A 688 11.62 11.04 3.14
N ASP A 689 12.92 11.35 3.08
CA ASP A 689 14.02 10.41 2.98
C ASP A 689 15.30 11.10 3.47
N THR A 690 16.23 10.37 4.07
CA THR A 690 17.50 10.91 4.57
C THR A 690 18.46 11.36 3.46
N ASP A 691 18.17 11.00 2.21
CA ASP A 691 18.99 11.38 1.06
C ASP A 691 18.38 12.56 0.26
N VAL A 692 17.14 12.98 0.57
CA VAL A 692 16.44 14.07 -0.11
C VAL A 692 16.34 15.29 0.79
N SER A 693 17.11 16.34 0.50
CA SER A 693 17.05 17.59 1.28
C SER A 693 15.68 18.27 1.11
N PRO A 694 14.89 18.43 2.19
CA PRO A 694 13.58 19.07 2.13
C PRO A 694 13.66 20.59 2.11
N TYR A 695 14.85 21.19 2.17
CA TYR A 695 15.05 22.63 2.26
C TYR A 695 16.28 23.09 1.49
N ASP A 696 16.27 24.36 1.11
CA ASP A 696 17.44 25.12 0.70
C ASP A 696 17.40 26.54 1.28
N ILE A 697 18.53 27.25 1.30
CA ILE A 697 18.71 28.49 2.07
C ILE A 697 18.92 29.66 1.12
N ALA A 698 18.15 30.74 1.26
CA ALA A 698 18.40 31.98 0.56
C ALA A 698 19.74 32.63 1.04
N ARG A 699 20.38 33.41 0.16
CA ARG A 699 21.68 34.07 0.47
C ARG A 699 21.67 34.93 1.74
N ASP A 700 20.50 35.48 2.08
CA ASP A 700 20.34 36.31 3.29
C ASP A 700 20.43 35.49 4.59
N GLY A 701 20.31 34.15 4.52
CA GLY A 701 20.29 33.26 5.69
C GLY A 701 19.06 33.44 6.58
N GLN A 702 18.06 34.21 6.11
CA GLN A 702 16.83 34.52 6.86
C GLN A 702 15.60 33.81 6.33
N ARG A 703 15.66 33.35 5.07
CA ARG A 703 14.57 32.67 4.41
C ARG A 703 15.03 31.30 3.93
N PHE A 704 14.11 30.35 4.06
CA PHE A 704 14.30 28.97 3.64
C PHE A 704 13.26 28.64 2.59
N LEU A 705 13.69 28.02 1.50
CA LEU A 705 12.79 27.38 0.55
C LEU A 705 12.58 25.95 1.03
N VAL A 706 11.37 25.59 1.39
CA VAL A 706 11.00 24.25 1.86
C VAL A 706 10.08 23.55 0.87
N LEU A 707 10.18 22.23 0.83
CA LEU A 707 9.30 21.40 0.03
C LEU A 707 8.30 20.74 0.99
N GLU A 708 7.03 21.16 0.92
CA GLU A 708 5.95 20.66 1.78
C GLU A 708 4.95 19.81 0.99
N THR A 709 4.24 18.94 1.67
CA THR A 709 3.10 18.23 1.08
C THR A 709 1.97 19.23 0.78
N ALA A 710 1.55 19.30 -0.47
CA ALA A 710 0.52 20.27 -0.90
C ALA A 710 -0.87 19.83 -0.48
N ALA A 711 -1.19 18.56 -0.68
CA ALA A 711 -2.44 17.92 -0.28
C ALA A 711 -2.22 16.41 -0.22
N ALA A 712 -2.82 15.77 0.74
CA ALA A 712 -2.90 14.32 0.78
C ALA A 712 -3.73 13.85 -0.42
N GLN A 713 -3.15 12.98 -1.25
CA GLN A 713 -3.86 12.38 -2.38
C GLN A 713 -4.54 11.10 -1.92
N PRO A 714 -5.86 10.94 -2.11
CA PRO A 714 -6.56 9.73 -1.73
C PRO A 714 -6.13 8.54 -2.58
N LEU A 715 -6.14 7.35 -1.99
CA LEU A 715 -6.08 6.11 -2.75
C LEU A 715 -7.44 5.86 -3.41
N THR A 716 -7.42 5.23 -4.57
CA THR A 716 -8.66 4.87 -5.27
C THR A 716 -8.90 3.36 -5.20
N VAL A 717 -10.09 2.98 -4.79
CA VAL A 717 -10.60 1.60 -4.84
C VAL A 717 -11.55 1.46 -6.02
N ILE A 718 -11.32 0.46 -6.88
CA ILE A 718 -12.27 0.06 -7.90
C ILE A 718 -12.89 -1.28 -7.48
N VAL A 719 -14.20 -1.28 -7.26
CA VAL A 719 -14.97 -2.50 -6.98
C VAL A 719 -15.41 -3.09 -8.31
N ASN A 720 -15.25 -4.40 -8.46
CA ASN A 720 -15.61 -5.14 -9.69
C ASN A 720 -14.86 -4.61 -10.93
N TRP A 721 -13.55 -4.36 -10.80
CA TRP A 721 -12.74 -3.86 -11.91
C TRP A 721 -12.75 -4.75 -13.16
N PRO A 722 -12.94 -6.11 -13.10
CA PRO A 722 -12.99 -6.93 -14.30
C PRO A 722 -14.16 -6.59 -15.23
N ALA A 723 -15.24 -5.99 -14.71
CA ALA A 723 -16.35 -5.52 -15.55
C ALA A 723 -15.95 -4.37 -16.50
N LEU A 724 -14.84 -3.67 -16.25
CA LEU A 724 -14.28 -2.69 -17.19
C LEU A 724 -13.82 -3.35 -18.49
N LEU A 725 -13.34 -4.59 -18.44
CA LEU A 725 -12.83 -5.32 -19.59
C LEU A 725 -13.97 -5.78 -20.51
N ASN A 726 -15.15 -6.06 -19.95
CA ASN A 726 -16.34 -6.44 -20.72
C ASN A 726 -16.86 -5.26 -21.55
N LYS A 727 -16.90 -4.05 -20.98
CA LYS A 727 -17.36 -2.83 -21.67
C LYS A 727 -16.47 -2.43 -22.84
N ALA A 728 -15.16 -2.71 -22.77
CA ALA A 728 -14.23 -2.39 -23.84
C ALA A 728 -14.33 -3.36 -25.02
N ALA A 729 -14.84 -4.58 -24.80
CA ALA A 729 -15.07 -5.57 -25.86
C ALA A 729 -16.36 -5.31 -26.67
N ASP A 730 -17.32 -4.57 -26.09
CA ASP A 730 -18.62 -4.25 -26.71
C ASP A 730 -18.64 -2.86 -27.39
N SER A 731 -17.52 -2.12 -27.38
CA SER A 731 -17.38 -0.87 -28.16
C SER A 731 -16.84 -1.19 -29.55
N PRO A 732 -17.54 -0.78 -30.63
CA PRO A 732 -17.19 -1.11 -32.02
C PRO A 732 -15.87 -0.52 -32.47
#